data_1d4d6e19b26b3a0202a644e7fc1473e2
#
_entry.id   1d4d6e19b26b3a0202a644e7fc1473e2
#
_cell.length_a   1.000
_cell.length_b   1.000
_cell.length_c   1.000
_cell.angle_alpha   90.00
_cell.angle_beta   90.00
_cell.angle_gamma   90.00
#
_symmetry.space_group_name_H-M   'P 1'
#
loop_
_entity.id
_entity.type
_entity.pdbx_description
1 polymer ?
#
loop_
_entity_poly.entity_id
_entity_poly.type
_entity_poly.pdbx_seq_one_letter_code
_entity_poly.pdbx_strand_id
1 'polypeptide(L)'
;MATGFAPLIDRLHFNVHALYPVVVARCALAGREEVMMSQESPFIVDLTNCDREPIHIPGSIQPHGVLLALAEPDLTIIQVSANTHAFLGRHPRDLLGQPLSALFDPEQIAELHVCLRNEQVDENALYALTLAISGVEPFFDVIVHRIAGMLVLELEPANQSYQTVALRVYRMVRHAVTMCQRTSSLRAFAQALASSVRKLTGFDRVMVYQFQPDGSGAVIAEEARDDLETYLNLRYPASDIPKQARELYLRSWLRLIPDVSYQPVPLLAINPDHPSIPLDLSYAALRSVSPIHIEYLVNMGVQASMSISLIKNDQLWGLVACHHYSGPHHLSYDIRAASEFLGHMVSLQIGDKEDAEDASYTIALQAIQAALVQHMSMANDVVAGLTRFTPNLLQFIAAGGVAICLEGQCVRLGATPPEPVIEELTNWLAQEHPESVFWTDSLPQHYAAIAPFQAIASGVLAVRLARARQNYLLWFRPEVVQTVNWGGNPEKPVTVTAGTARLSPRTSFAVWKETVIQTSLPWRHCEVTAARDLRRAIIDLVMAKMEELARLNEELTRSNIELDAFAYVASHDLKEPLRGLHNYAHFLIEDYSDQLDDAGKDKLATLVRLTQRMESLIDSLLHYSRVGRAELTWIEVDLNAVLADVMTLLEPRLRESGVEIRIAQPLPRVRADQTRVREVFSNLITNAIKYNDAPLKWVEIGYTPVIGTDGSTFYVFSVRDNGIGVPEQHQETIFRIFKRLHGRDEYGGGVGAGLTITKKIVERHGGAIWLTSRIGEGTTFWFTLDRVDADLQAFGRSIPKVSADIRATP
;
A
#
# COMPACT_ATOMS: atom_id res chain seq x y z
N MET A 1 -8.52 -3.42 -37.13
CA MET A 1 -8.45 -1.98 -37.48
C MET A 1 -7.45 -1.41 -36.49
N ALA A 2 -6.19 -1.44 -36.65
CA ALA A 2 -5.28 -0.86 -37.65
C ALA A 2 -5.33 0.66 -37.69
N THR A 3 -4.16 1.25 -37.52
CA THR A 3 -3.67 2.63 -37.67
C THR A 3 -3.68 3.42 -36.33
N GLY A 4 -2.58 3.94 -35.79
CA GLY A 4 -1.31 4.33 -36.32
C GLY A 4 -0.86 5.59 -35.60
N PHE A 5 0.22 5.58 -34.81
CA PHE A 5 0.97 6.79 -34.45
C PHE A 5 2.42 6.40 -34.11
N ALA A 6 3.25 6.51 -35.06
CA ALA A 6 4.64 6.92 -35.07
C ALA A 6 4.83 7.57 -36.46
N PRO A 7 5.78 8.45 -36.73
CA PRO A 7 7.04 8.76 -36.03
C PRO A 7 7.34 10.27 -35.98
N LEU A 8 8.21 10.71 -35.12
CA LEU A 8 8.92 12.00 -35.28
C LEU A 8 10.21 12.04 -34.43
N ILE A 9 11.12 11.12 -34.71
CA ILE A 9 12.56 11.29 -34.31
C ILE A 9 13.39 10.67 -35.44
N ASP A 10 13.52 11.39 -36.54
CA ASP A 10 14.55 11.10 -37.53
C ASP A 10 14.81 12.39 -38.29
N ARG A 11 15.77 13.16 -37.83
CA ARG A 11 16.55 14.18 -38.57
C ARG A 11 17.35 15.02 -37.60
N LEU A 12 18.54 14.53 -37.24
CA LEU A 12 19.72 15.32 -36.90
C LEU A 12 20.94 14.36 -36.78
N HIS A 13 21.17 13.60 -37.83
CA HIS A 13 22.47 13.07 -38.10
C HIS A 13 23.27 14.13 -38.82
N PHE A 14 24.04 14.92 -38.09
CA PHE A 14 25.14 15.66 -38.65
C PHE A 14 26.23 14.66 -39.09
N ASN A 15 26.45 14.60 -40.37
CA ASN A 15 27.42 13.72 -41.04
C ASN A 15 28.86 14.22 -40.76
N VAL A 16 29.45 13.77 -39.65
CA VAL A 16 30.82 14.10 -39.23
C VAL A 16 31.89 13.48 -40.16
N HIS A 17 31.50 12.51 -40.99
CA HIS A 17 32.41 11.80 -41.86
C HIS A 17 32.88 12.60 -43.10
N ALA A 18 32.34 13.78 -43.36
CA ALA A 18 32.71 14.53 -44.59
C ALA A 18 33.86 15.53 -44.42
N LEU A 19 34.33 15.76 -43.20
CA LEU A 19 35.40 16.76 -42.89
C LEU A 19 36.79 16.15 -42.63
N TYR A 20 36.89 14.86 -42.40
CA TYR A 20 38.14 14.19 -42.05
C TYR A 20 39.19 14.11 -43.18
N PRO A 21 38.86 13.90 -44.46
CA PRO A 21 39.89 13.76 -45.51
C PRO A 21 40.64 15.07 -45.83
N VAL A 22 40.03 16.22 -45.52
CA VAL A 22 40.59 17.53 -45.90
C VAL A 22 41.65 18.02 -44.89
N VAL A 23 41.52 17.65 -43.63
CA VAL A 23 42.47 18.06 -42.59
C VAL A 23 43.80 17.27 -42.66
N VAL A 24 43.73 15.96 -42.93
CA VAL A 24 44.95 15.12 -43.02
C VAL A 24 45.79 15.45 -44.27
N ALA A 25 45.19 15.81 -45.40
CA ALA A 25 45.93 16.17 -46.61
C ALA A 25 46.62 17.54 -46.55
N ARG A 26 46.26 18.42 -45.61
CA ARG A 26 46.92 19.72 -45.42
C ARG A 26 48.06 19.69 -44.41
N CYS A 27 48.08 18.76 -43.48
CA CYS A 27 49.17 18.65 -42.48
C CYS A 27 50.46 18.02 -43.04
N ALA A 28 50.47 17.36 -44.18
CA ALA A 28 51.65 16.74 -44.79
C ALA A 28 52.59 17.71 -45.50
N LEU A 29 52.26 19.01 -45.64
CA LEU A 29 52.98 20.01 -46.43
C LEU A 29 53.57 21.18 -45.65
N ALA A 30 53.35 21.27 -44.34
CA ALA A 30 53.90 22.39 -43.53
C ALA A 30 55.10 21.90 -42.71
N GLY A 31 56.28 22.31 -43.12
CA GLY A 31 57.49 22.00 -42.40
C GLY A 31 57.64 22.75 -41.08
N ARG A 32 58.24 22.08 -40.12
CA ARG A 32 58.92 22.51 -38.90
C ARG A 32 58.47 23.86 -38.30
N GLU A 33 57.45 23.84 -37.50
CA GLU A 33 57.13 24.93 -36.56
C GLU A 33 57.24 24.49 -35.11
N GLU A 34 57.60 25.46 -34.25
CA GLU A 34 57.91 25.23 -32.82
C GLU A 34 56.72 24.71 -32.04
N VAL A 35 56.96 23.64 -31.27
CA VAL A 35 55.97 23.07 -30.32
C VAL A 35 55.84 24.01 -29.12
N MET A 36 54.83 24.84 -29.11
CA MET A 36 54.46 25.60 -27.91
C MET A 36 53.36 24.91 -27.12
N MET A 37 53.46 24.96 -25.81
CA MET A 37 52.41 24.45 -24.91
C MET A 37 51.16 25.30 -25.04
N SER A 38 50.03 24.73 -25.37
CA SER A 38 48.75 25.41 -25.24
C SER A 38 48.41 25.58 -23.76
N GLN A 39 48.61 26.77 -23.22
CA GLN A 39 48.08 27.13 -21.92
C GLN A 39 46.59 27.50 -22.10
N GLU A 40 45.71 26.53 -22.14
CA GLU A 40 44.34 26.79 -21.72
C GLU A 40 44.39 27.06 -20.20
N SER A 41 43.80 28.16 -19.79
CA SER A 41 43.66 28.51 -18.35
C SER A 41 43.07 27.32 -17.60
N PRO A 42 43.69 26.89 -16.48
CA PRO A 42 43.15 25.75 -15.73
C PRO A 42 41.71 26.05 -15.35
N PHE A 43 40.80 25.10 -15.60
CA PHE A 43 39.40 25.19 -15.17
C PHE A 43 39.36 25.38 -13.66
N ILE A 44 39.01 26.60 -13.22
CA ILE A 44 38.97 26.93 -11.80
C ILE A 44 37.65 26.40 -11.27
N VAL A 45 37.68 25.34 -10.49
CA VAL A 45 36.54 24.71 -9.88
C VAL A 45 36.09 25.55 -8.68
N ASP A 46 34.84 26.03 -8.73
CA ASP A 46 34.21 26.79 -7.68
C ASP A 46 32.89 26.13 -7.21
N LEU A 47 32.14 26.81 -6.30
CA LEU A 47 30.87 26.31 -5.75
C LEU A 47 29.79 26.08 -6.80
N THR A 48 29.86 26.70 -7.97
CA THR A 48 28.80 26.71 -8.98
C THR A 48 29.09 25.77 -10.14
N ASN A 49 30.37 25.34 -10.33
CA ASN A 49 30.79 24.56 -11.49
C ASN A 49 31.46 23.20 -11.17
N CYS A 50 31.55 22.83 -9.89
CA CYS A 50 32.17 21.58 -9.44
C CYS A 50 31.60 20.32 -10.16
N ASP A 51 30.29 20.30 -10.44
CA ASP A 51 29.62 19.22 -11.15
C ASP A 51 29.81 19.28 -12.68
N ARG A 52 30.48 20.28 -13.19
CA ARG A 52 30.72 20.52 -14.64
C ARG A 52 32.19 20.39 -15.03
N GLU A 53 33.08 20.07 -14.09
CA GLU A 53 34.51 19.80 -14.40
C GLU A 53 34.57 18.68 -15.42
N PRO A 54 35.24 18.88 -16.60
CA PRO A 54 35.34 17.84 -17.63
C PRO A 54 36.44 16.81 -17.26
N ILE A 55 36.23 16.07 -16.19
CA ILE A 55 37.19 15.10 -15.62
C ILE A 55 37.60 13.99 -16.58
N HIS A 56 36.88 13.80 -17.68
CA HIS A 56 37.19 12.86 -18.76
C HIS A 56 38.16 13.47 -19.79
N ILE A 57 38.38 14.78 -19.78
CA ILE A 57 39.29 15.50 -20.70
C ILE A 57 40.30 16.33 -19.90
N PRO A 58 41.14 15.74 -19.06
CA PRO A 58 42.07 16.47 -18.21
C PRO A 58 43.26 17.07 -18.98
N GLY A 59 43.45 16.79 -20.26
CA GLY A 59 44.62 17.24 -21.08
C GLY A 59 45.97 16.69 -20.63
N SER A 60 46.00 15.77 -19.68
CA SER A 60 47.19 15.21 -19.07
C SER A 60 47.00 13.78 -18.61
N ILE A 61 48.11 13.07 -18.40
CA ILE A 61 48.14 11.71 -17.86
C ILE A 61 49.00 11.63 -16.58
N GLN A 62 48.83 10.53 -15.86
CA GLN A 62 49.71 10.14 -14.76
C GLN A 62 51.06 9.69 -15.30
N PRO A 63 52.21 9.88 -14.57
CA PRO A 63 53.54 9.75 -15.12
C PRO A 63 54.06 8.31 -15.26
N HIS A 64 53.31 7.28 -14.80
CA HIS A 64 53.81 5.90 -14.75
C HIS A 64 53.72 5.16 -16.09
N GLY A 65 53.27 5.80 -17.17
CA GLY A 65 53.23 5.26 -18.53
C GLY A 65 53.31 6.36 -19.58
N VAL A 66 53.17 6.00 -20.84
CA VAL A 66 53.10 6.88 -22.00
C VAL A 66 51.82 6.68 -22.76
N LEU A 67 51.24 7.76 -23.24
CA LEU A 67 50.01 7.72 -24.05
C LEU A 67 50.29 8.27 -25.45
N LEU A 68 49.83 7.53 -26.47
CA LEU A 68 49.83 7.90 -27.89
C LEU A 68 48.42 7.90 -28.42
N ALA A 69 47.96 8.97 -29.07
CA ALA A 69 46.72 8.99 -29.83
C ALA A 69 47.02 8.97 -31.32
N LEU A 70 46.38 8.04 -32.03
CA LEU A 70 46.66 7.73 -33.42
C LEU A 70 45.47 8.02 -34.31
N ALA A 71 45.74 8.56 -35.49
CA ALA A 71 44.74 8.66 -36.55
C ALA A 71 44.66 7.33 -37.34
N GLU A 72 43.48 6.81 -37.53
CA GLU A 72 43.23 5.66 -38.39
C GLU A 72 42.90 6.10 -39.82
N PRO A 73 43.20 5.32 -40.88
CA PRO A 73 43.75 3.95 -40.81
C PRO A 73 45.29 3.88 -40.76
N ASP A 74 45.99 5.00 -40.95
CA ASP A 74 47.45 5.01 -41.18
C ASP A 74 48.26 4.93 -39.88
N LEU A 75 47.59 4.87 -38.72
CA LEU A 75 48.18 4.85 -37.37
C LEU A 75 49.22 5.97 -37.18
N THR A 76 48.94 7.18 -37.70
CA THR A 76 49.78 8.36 -37.53
C THR A 76 49.61 8.93 -36.13
N ILE A 77 50.72 9.18 -35.45
CA ILE A 77 50.74 9.74 -34.07
C ILE A 77 50.31 11.21 -34.11
N ILE A 78 49.14 11.54 -33.60
CA ILE A 78 48.59 12.90 -33.60
C ILE A 78 48.67 13.61 -32.26
N GLN A 79 48.63 12.85 -31.15
CA GLN A 79 48.90 13.37 -29.80
C GLN A 79 49.82 12.40 -29.04
N VAL A 80 50.63 12.92 -28.12
CA VAL A 80 51.57 12.14 -27.33
C VAL A 80 51.81 12.80 -25.98
N SER A 81 52.04 11.98 -24.93
CA SER A 81 52.43 12.51 -23.63
C SER A 81 53.84 13.06 -23.59
N ALA A 82 54.05 14.12 -22.83
CA ALA A 82 55.35 14.85 -22.81
C ALA A 82 56.51 13.99 -22.25
N ASN A 83 56.29 12.87 -21.59
CA ASN A 83 57.28 12.00 -20.94
C ASN A 83 57.87 10.92 -21.86
N THR A 84 57.55 10.90 -23.15
CA THR A 84 58.07 9.89 -24.09
C THR A 84 59.58 9.76 -24.10
N HIS A 85 60.32 10.86 -23.92
CA HIS A 85 61.76 10.75 -23.86
C HIS A 85 62.28 9.89 -22.69
N ALA A 86 61.63 10.02 -21.52
CA ALA A 86 62.02 9.26 -20.33
C ALA A 86 61.76 7.75 -20.48
N PHE A 87 60.70 7.38 -21.18
CA PHE A 87 60.28 5.98 -21.32
C PHE A 87 60.75 5.33 -22.63
N LEU A 88 60.64 6.07 -23.72
CA LEU A 88 60.88 5.55 -25.06
C LEU A 88 62.18 6.02 -25.70
N GLY A 89 63.00 6.87 -25.03
CA GLY A 89 64.19 7.45 -25.54
C GLY A 89 63.99 8.39 -26.76
N ARG A 90 62.77 8.80 -27.05
CA ARG A 90 62.34 9.66 -28.16
C ARG A 90 61.65 10.93 -27.66
N HIS A 91 62.03 12.07 -28.20
CA HIS A 91 61.36 13.31 -27.88
C HIS A 91 59.96 13.36 -28.51
N PRO A 92 58.97 13.98 -27.85
CA PRO A 92 57.61 14.11 -28.40
C PRO A 92 57.56 14.70 -29.81
N ARG A 93 58.42 15.68 -30.08
CA ARG A 93 58.53 16.32 -31.41
C ARG A 93 58.94 15.37 -32.52
N ASP A 94 59.74 14.36 -32.20
CA ASP A 94 60.25 13.38 -33.17
C ASP A 94 59.18 12.29 -33.47
N LEU A 95 58.17 12.20 -32.67
CA LEU A 95 57.09 11.23 -32.80
C LEU A 95 55.83 11.80 -33.45
N LEU A 96 55.53 13.06 -33.18
CA LEU A 96 54.36 13.72 -33.71
C LEU A 96 54.40 13.78 -35.25
N GLY A 97 53.28 13.34 -35.89
CA GLY A 97 53.20 13.24 -37.37
C GLY A 97 53.87 12.02 -37.96
N GLN A 98 54.52 11.18 -37.16
CA GLN A 98 55.14 9.96 -37.65
C GLN A 98 54.13 8.80 -37.61
N PRO A 99 54.22 7.82 -38.49
CA PRO A 99 53.45 6.58 -38.39
C PRO A 99 53.97 5.76 -37.20
N LEU A 100 53.10 4.91 -36.61
CA LEU A 100 53.45 4.05 -35.47
C LEU A 100 54.64 3.14 -35.77
N SER A 101 54.91 2.82 -37.05
CA SER A 101 56.11 2.07 -37.50
C SER A 101 57.46 2.75 -37.20
N ALA A 102 57.48 4.01 -36.76
CA ALA A 102 58.64 4.67 -36.23
C ALA A 102 59.06 4.19 -34.82
N LEU A 103 58.10 3.54 -34.09
CA LEU A 103 58.30 2.98 -32.74
C LEU A 103 58.22 1.46 -32.69
N PHE A 104 57.31 0.88 -33.45
CA PHE A 104 56.96 -0.53 -33.45
C PHE A 104 57.49 -1.20 -34.71
N ASP A 105 57.96 -2.42 -34.58
CA ASP A 105 58.37 -3.20 -35.73
C ASP A 105 57.15 -3.78 -36.50
N PRO A 106 57.36 -4.31 -37.74
CA PRO A 106 56.27 -4.79 -38.54
C PRO A 106 55.51 -5.97 -37.94
N GLU A 107 56.13 -6.82 -37.11
CA GLU A 107 55.45 -7.94 -36.43
C GLU A 107 54.56 -7.44 -35.33
N GLN A 108 55.03 -6.49 -34.53
CA GLN A 108 54.23 -5.84 -33.45
C GLN A 108 53.00 -5.09 -34.01
N ILE A 109 53.15 -4.41 -35.15
CA ILE A 109 52.04 -3.74 -35.85
C ILE A 109 51.05 -4.77 -36.37
N ALA A 110 51.53 -5.88 -36.92
CA ALA A 110 50.66 -6.95 -37.39
C ALA A 110 49.86 -7.58 -36.25
N GLU A 111 50.45 -7.79 -35.07
CA GLU A 111 49.80 -8.30 -33.87
C GLU A 111 48.75 -7.31 -33.33
N LEU A 112 49.10 -6.03 -33.29
CA LEU A 112 48.14 -4.97 -32.94
C LEU A 112 46.93 -4.98 -33.90
N HIS A 113 47.15 -5.08 -35.21
CA HIS A 113 46.04 -5.18 -36.16
C HIS A 113 45.20 -6.43 -36.00
N VAL A 114 45.76 -7.55 -35.55
CA VAL A 114 45.02 -8.76 -35.23
C VAL A 114 44.13 -8.50 -34.02
N CYS A 115 44.62 -7.87 -32.95
CA CYS A 115 43.87 -7.47 -31.80
C CYS A 115 42.68 -6.54 -32.18
N LEU A 116 42.98 -5.46 -32.92
CA LEU A 116 41.98 -4.47 -33.36
C LEU A 116 40.86 -5.04 -34.25
N ARG A 117 41.12 -6.16 -34.94
CA ARG A 117 40.10 -6.84 -35.77
C ARG A 117 39.24 -7.82 -35.00
N ASN A 118 39.78 -8.43 -33.95
CA ASN A 118 39.12 -9.52 -33.22
C ASN A 118 38.42 -9.06 -31.96
N GLU A 119 38.78 -7.91 -31.41
CA GLU A 119 38.29 -7.40 -30.13
C GLU A 119 37.48 -6.10 -30.30
N GLN A 120 36.54 -5.88 -29.43
CA GLN A 120 35.72 -4.64 -29.37
C GLN A 120 36.45 -3.58 -28.53
N VAL A 121 37.27 -2.79 -29.18
CA VAL A 121 38.10 -1.73 -28.55
C VAL A 121 37.34 -0.39 -28.41
N ASP A 122 36.11 -0.30 -28.91
CA ASP A 122 35.30 0.94 -28.89
C ASP A 122 34.64 1.20 -27.54
N GLU A 123 34.47 0.17 -26.70
CA GLU A 123 33.74 0.25 -25.45
C GLU A 123 34.62 0.06 -24.20
N ASN A 124 35.84 -0.48 -24.36
CA ASN A 124 36.74 -0.80 -23.25
C ASN A 124 38.20 -0.66 -23.66
N ALA A 125 39.07 -0.36 -22.68
CA ALA A 125 40.51 -0.45 -22.85
C ALA A 125 40.96 -1.92 -22.71
N LEU A 126 41.66 -2.46 -23.74
CA LEU A 126 42.06 -3.87 -23.80
C LEU A 126 43.58 -3.98 -23.93
N TYR A 127 44.13 -5.01 -23.30
CA TYR A 127 45.50 -5.39 -23.53
C TYR A 127 45.66 -5.96 -24.93
N ALA A 128 46.57 -5.38 -25.69
CA ALA A 128 46.85 -5.83 -27.05
C ALA A 128 48.04 -6.78 -27.10
N LEU A 129 49.16 -6.38 -26.55
CA LEU A 129 50.43 -7.14 -26.58
C LEU A 129 51.42 -6.60 -25.56
N THR A 130 52.43 -7.38 -25.25
CA THR A 130 53.65 -6.88 -24.58
C THR A 130 54.78 -6.81 -25.57
N LEU A 131 55.46 -5.69 -25.65
CA LEU A 131 56.54 -5.48 -26.62
C LEU A 131 57.82 -4.90 -25.99
N ALA A 132 58.94 -5.18 -26.69
CA ALA A 132 60.15 -4.50 -26.44
C ALA A 132 60.33 -3.40 -27.50
N ILE A 133 60.72 -2.21 -27.10
CA ILE A 133 61.12 -1.14 -28.03
C ILE A 133 62.63 -1.15 -28.20
N SER A 134 63.07 -1.14 -29.44
CA SER A 134 64.53 -1.28 -29.77
C SER A 134 65.39 -0.27 -29.02
N GLY A 135 66.30 -0.76 -28.17
CA GLY A 135 67.22 0.07 -27.38
C GLY A 135 66.62 0.64 -26.10
N VAL A 136 65.42 0.17 -25.67
CA VAL A 136 64.75 0.60 -24.43
C VAL A 136 64.44 -0.62 -23.57
N GLU A 137 64.79 -0.56 -22.30
CA GLU A 137 64.30 -1.46 -21.24
C GLU A 137 63.46 -0.62 -20.23
N PRO A 138 62.35 -1.11 -19.67
CA PRO A 138 61.85 -2.49 -19.72
C PRO A 138 60.92 -2.77 -20.94
N PHE A 139 60.31 -3.98 -20.98
CA PHE A 139 59.17 -4.26 -21.87
C PHE A 139 57.97 -3.39 -21.49
N PHE A 140 57.07 -3.21 -22.46
CA PHE A 140 55.85 -2.43 -22.26
C PHE A 140 54.62 -3.27 -22.52
N ASP A 141 53.63 -3.19 -21.63
CA ASP A 141 52.27 -3.63 -21.88
C ASP A 141 51.57 -2.54 -22.68
N VAL A 142 50.96 -2.92 -23.79
CA VAL A 142 50.21 -2.04 -24.69
C VAL A 142 48.71 -2.24 -24.44
N ILE A 143 48.07 -1.19 -23.96
CA ILE A 143 46.64 -1.16 -23.74
C ILE A 143 46.02 -0.26 -24.80
N VAL A 144 44.98 -0.71 -25.45
CA VAL A 144 44.36 0.00 -26.57
C VAL A 144 42.87 0.22 -26.36
N HIS A 145 42.39 1.38 -26.80
CA HIS A 145 40.94 1.67 -26.91
C HIS A 145 40.73 2.66 -28.04
N ARG A 146 39.49 2.67 -28.58
CA ARG A 146 39.08 3.63 -29.60
C ARG A 146 38.07 4.62 -29.02
N ILE A 147 38.29 5.90 -29.26
CA ILE A 147 37.38 6.96 -28.82
C ILE A 147 37.34 8.11 -29.84
N ALA A 148 36.15 8.62 -30.15
CA ALA A 148 35.97 9.71 -31.11
C ALA A 148 36.66 9.52 -32.46
N GLY A 149 36.83 8.28 -32.95
CA GLY A 149 37.48 7.96 -34.21
C GLY A 149 39.02 7.99 -34.15
N MET A 150 39.60 8.03 -32.97
CA MET A 150 41.06 7.93 -32.71
C MET A 150 41.34 6.62 -31.97
N LEU A 151 42.51 5.99 -32.29
CA LEU A 151 43.02 4.88 -31.54
C LEU A 151 43.96 5.41 -30.46
N VAL A 152 43.70 5.09 -29.20
CA VAL A 152 44.55 5.47 -28.06
C VAL A 152 45.34 4.26 -27.60
N LEU A 153 46.65 4.42 -27.48
CA LEU A 153 47.57 3.43 -26.94
C LEU A 153 48.19 3.94 -25.64
N GLU A 154 48.09 3.13 -24.61
CA GLU A 154 48.77 3.34 -23.34
C GLU A 154 49.91 2.31 -23.23
N LEU A 155 51.14 2.79 -22.99
CA LEU A 155 52.35 1.99 -22.85
C LEU A 155 52.78 2.03 -21.39
N GLU A 156 52.67 0.92 -20.68
CA GLU A 156 53.10 0.82 -19.30
C GLU A 156 54.25 -0.15 -19.14
N PRO A 157 55.26 0.15 -18.26
CA PRO A 157 56.37 -0.78 -18.01
C PRO A 157 55.86 -2.14 -17.51
N ALA A 158 56.27 -3.21 -18.20
CA ALA A 158 55.87 -4.59 -17.92
C ALA A 158 56.87 -5.33 -17.06
N ASN A 159 56.42 -6.23 -16.21
CA ASN A 159 57.21 -7.16 -15.43
C ASN A 159 57.43 -8.47 -16.22
N GLN A 160 58.69 -8.92 -16.37
CA GLN A 160 59.08 -10.08 -17.17
C GLN A 160 58.56 -11.46 -16.72
N SER A 161 57.71 -11.61 -15.69
CA SER A 161 57.41 -12.90 -15.09
C SER A 161 55.98 -13.41 -15.42
N TYR A 162 55.60 -13.48 -16.70
CA TYR A 162 54.23 -13.74 -17.14
C TYR A 162 53.62 -15.11 -16.78
N GLN A 163 54.33 -16.23 -16.98
CA GLN A 163 53.70 -17.56 -16.84
C GLN A 163 53.34 -17.98 -15.42
N THR A 164 54.13 -17.53 -14.43
CA THR A 164 53.90 -17.88 -13.02
C THR A 164 52.81 -16.99 -12.36
N VAL A 165 52.70 -15.74 -12.83
CA VAL A 165 51.77 -14.75 -12.32
C VAL A 165 50.33 -15.07 -12.76
N ALA A 166 50.09 -15.40 -14.01
CA ALA A 166 48.77 -15.69 -14.54
C ALA A 166 48.05 -16.84 -13.81
N LEU A 167 48.73 -17.93 -13.50
CA LEU A 167 48.18 -19.08 -12.78
C LEU A 167 47.88 -18.74 -11.32
N ARG A 168 48.69 -17.90 -10.69
CA ARG A 168 48.48 -17.42 -9.33
C ARG A 168 47.25 -16.51 -9.29
N VAL A 169 47.14 -15.54 -10.18
CA VAL A 169 46.03 -14.61 -10.32
C VAL A 169 44.71 -15.36 -10.57
N TYR A 170 44.70 -16.30 -11.53
CA TYR A 170 43.54 -17.15 -11.79
C TYR A 170 43.05 -17.91 -10.54
N ARG A 171 43.96 -18.50 -9.77
CA ARG A 171 43.61 -19.21 -8.53
C ARG A 171 43.00 -18.26 -7.51
N MET A 172 43.51 -17.05 -7.36
CA MET A 172 43.02 -16.05 -6.41
C MET A 172 41.62 -15.58 -6.80
N VAL A 173 41.40 -15.26 -8.08
CA VAL A 173 40.08 -14.88 -8.60
C VAL A 173 39.05 -15.99 -8.42
N ARG A 174 39.41 -17.24 -8.81
CA ARG A 174 38.51 -18.37 -8.62
C ARG A 174 38.15 -18.59 -7.14
N HIS A 175 39.12 -18.44 -6.23
CA HIS A 175 38.88 -18.53 -4.80
C HIS A 175 37.96 -17.40 -4.32
N ALA A 176 38.18 -16.16 -4.75
CA ALA A 176 37.38 -15.01 -4.42
C ALA A 176 35.92 -15.21 -4.84
N VAL A 177 35.69 -15.59 -6.10
CA VAL A 177 34.32 -15.87 -6.61
C VAL A 177 33.63 -16.97 -5.80
N THR A 178 34.35 -18.08 -5.50
CA THR A 178 33.81 -19.18 -4.71
C THR A 178 33.44 -18.74 -3.28
N MET A 179 34.29 -17.92 -2.64
CA MET A 179 34.01 -17.38 -1.30
C MET A 179 32.77 -16.46 -1.31
N CYS A 180 32.66 -15.58 -2.28
CA CYS A 180 31.50 -14.72 -2.47
C CYS A 180 30.20 -15.52 -2.68
N GLN A 181 30.24 -16.57 -3.51
CA GLN A 181 29.08 -17.42 -3.79
C GLN A 181 28.53 -18.12 -2.54
N ARG A 182 29.39 -18.55 -1.63
CA ARG A 182 29.02 -19.31 -0.42
C ARG A 182 28.39 -18.48 0.68
N THR A 183 28.37 -17.17 0.57
CA THR A 183 27.79 -16.29 1.59
C THR A 183 26.26 -16.28 1.51
N SER A 184 25.61 -16.17 2.67
CA SER A 184 24.15 -16.15 2.77
C SER A 184 23.54 -14.74 2.87
N SER A 185 24.37 -13.71 3.13
CA SER A 185 23.91 -12.34 3.28
C SER A 185 24.75 -11.37 2.46
N LEU A 186 24.18 -10.23 2.08
CA LEU A 186 24.88 -9.16 1.37
C LEU A 186 26.11 -8.65 2.15
N ARG A 187 25.99 -8.51 3.46
CA ARG A 187 27.11 -8.04 4.30
C ARG A 187 28.29 -9.05 4.34
N ALA A 188 27.98 -10.34 4.46
CA ALA A 188 29.00 -11.38 4.41
C ALA A 188 29.65 -11.48 3.03
N PHE A 189 28.86 -11.27 1.97
CA PHE A 189 29.33 -11.18 0.60
C PHE A 189 30.30 -10.02 0.40
N ALA A 190 29.93 -8.82 0.83
CA ALA A 190 30.78 -7.63 0.76
C ALA A 190 32.09 -7.81 1.55
N GLN A 191 32.05 -8.44 2.74
CA GLN A 191 33.21 -8.72 3.54
C GLN A 191 34.16 -9.72 2.84
N ALA A 192 33.63 -10.78 2.24
CA ALA A 192 34.40 -11.75 1.47
C ALA A 192 35.08 -11.09 0.25
N LEU A 193 34.38 -10.14 -0.41
CA LEU A 193 34.92 -9.34 -1.49
C LEU A 193 36.08 -8.46 -1.02
N ALA A 194 35.90 -7.67 0.03
CA ALA A 194 36.92 -6.78 0.58
C ALA A 194 38.20 -7.56 0.95
N SER A 195 38.06 -8.69 1.64
CA SER A 195 39.17 -9.57 2.01
C SER A 195 39.87 -10.17 0.79
N SER A 196 39.10 -10.56 -0.25
CA SER A 196 39.67 -11.14 -1.48
C SER A 196 40.43 -10.11 -2.29
N VAL A 197 39.91 -8.91 -2.47
CA VAL A 197 40.56 -7.83 -3.21
C VAL A 197 41.80 -7.37 -2.46
N ARG A 198 41.78 -7.25 -1.13
CA ARG A 198 42.98 -6.91 -0.36
C ARG A 198 44.09 -7.92 -0.56
N LYS A 199 43.81 -9.23 -0.55
CA LYS A 199 44.78 -10.29 -0.81
C LYS A 199 45.33 -10.28 -2.24
N LEU A 200 44.48 -9.93 -3.20
CA LEU A 200 44.85 -9.86 -4.62
C LEU A 200 45.78 -8.67 -4.90
N THR A 201 45.46 -7.52 -4.35
CA THR A 201 46.08 -6.23 -4.70
C THR A 201 47.15 -5.78 -3.73
N GLY A 202 47.13 -6.22 -2.46
CA GLY A 202 48.09 -5.82 -1.43
C GLY A 202 47.85 -4.43 -0.85
N PHE A 203 46.70 -3.79 -1.10
CA PHE A 203 46.36 -2.50 -0.47
C PHE A 203 46.22 -2.63 1.04
N ASP A 204 46.56 -1.59 1.79
CA ASP A 204 46.50 -1.57 3.24
C ASP A 204 45.05 -1.63 3.75
N ARG A 205 44.11 -1.00 3.03
CA ARG A 205 42.67 -0.99 3.32
C ARG A 205 41.88 -1.22 2.04
N VAL A 206 40.87 -2.08 2.14
CA VAL A 206 39.87 -2.29 1.10
C VAL A 206 38.48 -2.22 1.71
N MET A 207 37.64 -1.38 1.15
CA MET A 207 36.28 -1.13 1.59
C MET A 207 35.28 -1.45 0.50
N VAL A 208 34.12 -1.97 0.88
CA VAL A 208 32.94 -1.99 0.01
C VAL A 208 32.04 -0.83 0.42
N TYR A 209 31.91 0.11 -0.49
CA TYR A 209 31.16 1.34 -0.34
C TYR A 209 29.86 1.24 -1.14
N GLN A 210 28.70 1.36 -0.50
CA GLN A 210 27.37 1.27 -1.12
C GLN A 210 26.75 2.66 -1.21
N PHE A 211 26.26 3.04 -2.38
CA PHE A 211 25.48 4.26 -2.56
C PHE A 211 24.07 4.08 -1.97
N GLN A 212 23.60 5.12 -1.29
CA GLN A 212 22.26 5.19 -0.72
C GLN A 212 21.33 5.97 -1.66
N PRO A 213 19.99 5.86 -1.52
CA PRO A 213 19.04 6.58 -2.36
C PRO A 213 19.17 8.11 -2.31
N ASP A 214 19.64 8.67 -1.19
CA ASP A 214 19.93 10.11 -1.02
C ASP A 214 21.23 10.55 -1.72
N GLY A 215 21.93 9.62 -2.34
CA GLY A 215 23.20 9.81 -3.00
C GLY A 215 24.41 9.80 -2.06
N SER A 216 24.24 9.74 -0.75
CA SER A 216 25.34 9.45 0.18
C SER A 216 25.85 8.01 -0.01
N GLY A 217 26.97 7.69 0.59
CA GLY A 217 27.46 6.32 0.58
C GLY A 217 27.84 5.83 1.98
N ALA A 218 27.76 4.53 2.17
CA ALA A 218 28.09 3.87 3.43
C ALA A 218 29.12 2.77 3.22
N VAL A 219 30.10 2.67 4.11
CA VAL A 219 31.04 1.55 4.14
C VAL A 219 30.36 0.36 4.81
N ILE A 220 29.96 -0.65 4.01
CA ILE A 220 29.23 -1.83 4.49
C ILE A 220 30.14 -3.01 4.85
N ALA A 221 31.38 -3.02 4.34
CA ALA A 221 32.42 -3.99 4.67
C ALA A 221 33.79 -3.34 4.57
N GLU A 222 34.73 -3.80 5.37
CA GLU A 222 36.10 -3.30 5.40
C GLU A 222 37.07 -4.43 5.77
N GLU A 223 38.21 -4.45 5.11
CA GLU A 223 39.36 -5.25 5.46
C GLU A 223 40.58 -4.35 5.47
N ALA A 224 41.15 -4.11 6.64
CA ALA A 224 42.23 -3.14 6.81
C ALA A 224 43.41 -3.75 7.60
N ARG A 225 44.55 -3.07 7.56
CA ARG A 225 45.68 -3.33 8.42
C ARG A 225 45.32 -2.97 9.89
N ASP A 226 45.79 -3.73 10.84
CA ASP A 226 45.37 -3.65 12.25
C ASP A 226 45.68 -2.30 12.95
N ASP A 227 46.62 -1.53 12.41
CA ASP A 227 47.02 -0.22 12.95
C ASP A 227 46.18 0.95 12.44
N LEU A 228 45.26 0.70 11.51
CA LEU A 228 44.42 1.72 10.91
C LEU A 228 43.07 1.82 11.64
N GLU A 229 42.60 3.04 11.85
CA GLU A 229 41.22 3.28 12.35
C GLU A 229 40.18 2.73 11.38
N THR A 230 39.10 2.12 11.90
CA THR A 230 38.06 1.55 11.06
C THR A 230 37.16 2.61 10.46
N TYR A 231 36.80 2.42 9.20
CA TYR A 231 35.79 3.21 8.49
C TYR A 231 34.45 2.43 8.32
N LEU A 232 34.39 1.22 8.85
CA LEU A 232 33.17 0.40 8.78
C LEU A 232 31.97 1.12 9.39
N ASN A 233 30.85 1.13 8.68
CA ASN A 233 29.61 1.83 9.03
C ASN A 233 29.69 3.37 9.02
N LEU A 234 30.78 3.97 8.54
CA LEU A 234 30.82 5.40 8.30
C LEU A 234 30.06 5.74 7.01
N ARG A 235 29.37 6.90 7.07
CA ARG A 235 28.74 7.51 5.89
C ARG A 235 29.57 8.66 5.33
N TYR A 236 29.45 8.85 4.04
CA TYR A 236 30.08 9.93 3.29
C TYR A 236 29.02 10.60 2.43
N PRO A 237 28.92 11.94 2.41
CA PRO A 237 27.88 12.64 1.67
C PRO A 237 28.05 12.52 0.15
N ALA A 238 26.97 12.73 -0.58
CA ALA A 238 26.91 12.68 -2.03
C ALA A 238 27.94 13.59 -2.71
N SER A 239 28.32 14.67 -2.04
CA SER A 239 29.29 15.66 -2.54
C SER A 239 30.74 15.13 -2.62
N ASP A 240 31.08 14.04 -1.93
CA ASP A 240 32.44 13.48 -1.97
C ASP A 240 32.72 12.74 -3.29
N ILE A 241 31.67 12.18 -3.91
CA ILE A 241 31.72 11.58 -5.25
C ILE A 241 30.63 12.24 -6.11
N PRO A 242 30.98 13.35 -6.79
CA PRO A 242 30.02 14.14 -7.55
C PRO A 242 29.43 13.37 -8.75
N LYS A 243 28.34 13.89 -9.31
CA LYS A 243 27.55 13.19 -10.33
C LYS A 243 28.37 12.81 -11.58
N GLN A 244 29.22 13.73 -12.10
CA GLN A 244 30.06 13.46 -13.27
C GLN A 244 31.07 12.33 -13.00
N ALA A 245 31.55 12.19 -11.77
CA ALA A 245 32.45 11.09 -11.41
C ALA A 245 31.70 9.75 -11.42
N ARG A 246 30.45 9.74 -10.92
CA ARG A 246 29.59 8.53 -10.93
C ARG A 246 29.25 8.10 -12.36
N GLU A 247 28.97 9.05 -13.26
CA GLU A 247 28.73 8.79 -14.68
C GLU A 247 29.95 8.19 -15.36
N LEU A 248 31.14 8.72 -15.03
CA LEU A 248 32.40 8.18 -15.54
C LEU A 248 32.67 6.76 -15.00
N TYR A 249 32.28 6.48 -13.75
CA TYR A 249 32.46 5.18 -13.10
C TYR A 249 31.58 4.07 -13.70
N LEU A 250 30.53 4.41 -14.41
CA LEU A 250 29.76 3.45 -15.22
C LEU A 250 30.53 2.99 -16.48
N ARG A 251 31.40 3.85 -17.03
CA ARG A 251 32.20 3.55 -18.24
C ARG A 251 33.54 2.94 -17.90
N SER A 252 34.27 3.53 -16.95
CA SER A 252 35.56 3.06 -16.48
C SER A 252 35.38 2.22 -15.22
N TRP A 253 35.49 0.90 -15.35
CA TRP A 253 35.24 -0.04 -14.25
C TRP A 253 36.37 -0.04 -13.20
N LEU A 254 37.62 0.26 -13.58
CA LEU A 254 38.74 0.34 -12.67
C LEU A 254 39.48 1.66 -12.82
N ARG A 255 39.82 2.32 -11.74
CA ARG A 255 40.62 3.54 -11.68
C ARG A 255 41.76 3.31 -10.69
N LEU A 256 43.00 3.67 -11.10
CA LEU A 256 44.21 3.51 -10.31
C LEU A 256 44.92 4.85 -10.17
N ILE A 257 45.37 5.17 -8.97
CA ILE A 257 46.27 6.28 -8.65
C ILE A 257 47.46 5.66 -7.91
N PRO A 258 48.55 5.28 -8.61
CA PRO A 258 49.68 4.63 -7.97
C PRO A 258 50.46 5.50 -7.00
N ASP A 259 50.42 6.82 -7.16
CA ASP A 259 51.07 7.80 -6.30
C ASP A 259 50.28 9.10 -6.31
N VAL A 260 49.71 9.50 -5.16
CA VAL A 260 48.92 10.76 -5.04
C VAL A 260 49.81 12.01 -5.16
N SER A 261 51.14 11.88 -5.04
CA SER A 261 52.09 12.99 -5.14
C SER A 261 52.57 13.25 -6.57
N TYR A 262 52.03 12.55 -7.55
CA TYR A 262 52.47 12.66 -8.94
C TYR A 262 52.21 14.06 -9.51
N GLN A 263 53.07 14.40 -10.49
CA GLN A 263 52.90 15.60 -11.31
C GLN A 263 52.25 15.19 -12.65
N PRO A 264 51.12 15.83 -13.04
CA PRO A 264 50.46 15.52 -14.30
C PRO A 264 51.39 15.77 -15.51
N VAL A 265 51.39 14.81 -16.44
CA VAL A 265 52.16 14.89 -17.69
C VAL A 265 51.24 15.38 -18.80
N PRO A 266 51.48 16.56 -19.40
CA PRO A 266 50.63 17.09 -20.44
C PRO A 266 50.67 16.29 -21.72
N LEU A 267 49.56 16.30 -22.48
CA LEU A 267 49.45 15.78 -23.83
C LEU A 267 49.84 16.90 -24.82
N LEU A 268 50.65 16.53 -25.79
CA LEU A 268 51.14 17.42 -26.84
C LEU A 268 50.55 16.98 -28.19
N ALA A 269 50.07 17.92 -29.01
CA ALA A 269 49.47 17.67 -30.32
C ALA A 269 50.33 18.20 -31.48
N ILE A 270 50.06 17.74 -32.72
CA ILE A 270 50.80 18.13 -33.93
C ILE A 270 50.72 19.63 -34.23
N ASN A 271 49.58 20.27 -33.93
CA ASN A 271 49.36 21.68 -34.26
C ASN A 271 48.75 22.42 -33.08
N PRO A 272 49.53 23.17 -32.31
CA PRO A 272 49.06 23.88 -31.14
C PRO A 272 48.18 25.10 -31.46
N ASP A 273 48.18 25.65 -32.66
CA ASP A 273 47.43 26.83 -33.09
C ASP A 273 46.03 26.50 -33.62
N HIS A 274 45.71 25.25 -33.92
CA HIS A 274 44.35 24.81 -34.13
C HIS A 274 43.86 24.19 -32.82
N PRO A 275 42.57 24.52 -32.37
CA PRO A 275 42.03 23.88 -31.20
C PRO A 275 42.10 22.36 -31.40
N SER A 276 43.13 21.73 -30.77
CA SER A 276 43.25 20.29 -30.73
C SER A 276 41.90 19.79 -30.17
N ILE A 277 41.26 18.88 -30.87
CA ILE A 277 40.09 18.20 -30.35
C ILE A 277 40.51 17.63 -29.00
N PRO A 278 39.91 18.07 -27.88
CA PRO A 278 40.33 17.61 -26.57
C PRO A 278 40.17 16.09 -26.53
N LEU A 279 41.26 15.35 -26.18
CA LEU A 279 41.20 13.88 -26.15
C LEU A 279 40.42 13.42 -24.97
N ASP A 280 39.32 12.69 -25.21
CA ASP A 280 38.52 12.03 -24.19
C ASP A 280 39.29 10.81 -23.66
N LEU A 281 39.61 10.80 -22.37
CA LEU A 281 40.35 9.77 -21.66
C LEU A 281 39.46 8.91 -20.78
N SER A 282 38.17 8.81 -21.10
CA SER A 282 37.20 8.06 -20.28
C SER A 282 37.63 6.63 -20.01
N TYR A 283 38.24 5.96 -20.96
CA TYR A 283 38.72 4.57 -20.84
C TYR A 283 40.22 4.44 -20.48
N ALA A 284 40.97 5.54 -20.47
CA ALA A 284 42.41 5.49 -20.20
C ALA A 284 42.70 5.27 -18.70
N ALA A 285 43.52 4.26 -18.41
CA ALA A 285 44.02 3.97 -17.08
C ALA A 285 45.01 5.05 -16.60
N LEU A 286 45.80 5.62 -17.54
CA LEU A 286 46.75 6.69 -17.28
C LEU A 286 46.12 8.07 -17.09
N ARG A 287 44.81 8.26 -17.28
CA ARG A 287 44.15 9.55 -17.15
C ARG A 287 44.49 10.25 -15.84
N SER A 288 44.89 11.54 -15.90
CA SER A 288 45.04 12.36 -14.71
C SER A 288 43.72 12.55 -13.97
N VAL A 289 43.79 12.61 -12.66
CA VAL A 289 42.65 12.72 -11.76
C VAL A 289 42.47 14.19 -11.36
N SER A 290 41.24 14.60 -11.09
CA SER A 290 40.94 15.94 -10.61
C SER A 290 41.81 16.34 -9.40
N PRO A 291 42.39 17.53 -9.39
CA PRO A 291 43.21 18.03 -8.28
C PRO A 291 42.47 18.00 -6.94
N ILE A 292 41.15 18.24 -6.96
CA ILE A 292 40.30 18.18 -5.75
C ILE A 292 40.27 16.76 -5.18
N HIS A 293 40.17 15.76 -6.03
CA HIS A 293 40.17 14.37 -5.56
C HIS A 293 41.54 13.94 -5.02
N ILE A 294 42.64 14.41 -5.64
CA ILE A 294 43.97 14.20 -5.12
C ILE A 294 44.16 14.85 -3.75
N GLU A 295 43.74 16.12 -3.59
CA GLU A 295 43.75 16.82 -2.29
C GLU A 295 42.91 16.08 -1.23
N TYR A 296 41.77 15.53 -1.61
CA TYR A 296 40.94 14.69 -0.73
C TYR A 296 41.68 13.45 -0.21
N LEU A 297 42.36 12.71 -1.12
CA LEU A 297 43.16 11.54 -0.76
C LEU A 297 44.36 11.89 0.14
N VAL A 298 45.04 12.99 -0.17
CA VAL A 298 46.14 13.50 0.65
C VAL A 298 45.67 13.85 2.06
N ASN A 299 44.51 14.50 2.19
CA ASN A 299 43.91 14.83 3.49
C ASN A 299 43.53 13.56 4.30
N MET A 300 43.21 12.46 3.63
CA MET A 300 43.00 11.13 4.25
C MET A 300 44.31 10.42 4.61
N GLY A 301 45.49 10.97 4.25
CA GLY A 301 46.79 10.33 4.43
C GLY A 301 47.03 9.18 3.47
N VAL A 302 46.25 9.06 2.41
CA VAL A 302 46.39 8.01 1.38
C VAL A 302 47.52 8.37 0.44
N GLN A 303 48.38 7.40 0.14
CA GLN A 303 49.53 7.55 -0.78
C GLN A 303 49.25 6.94 -2.14
N ALA A 304 48.44 5.89 -2.22
CA ALA A 304 47.97 5.31 -3.46
C ALA A 304 46.49 4.84 -3.30
N SER A 305 45.77 4.88 -4.40
CA SER A 305 44.32 4.52 -4.40
C SER A 305 43.96 3.73 -5.64
N MET A 306 43.04 2.77 -5.48
CA MET A 306 42.34 2.10 -6.56
C MET A 306 40.86 2.00 -6.24
N SER A 307 40.01 2.11 -7.25
CA SER A 307 38.61 1.82 -7.08
C SER A 307 38.05 0.98 -8.22
N ILE A 308 37.14 0.06 -7.87
CA ILE A 308 36.43 -0.84 -8.80
C ILE A 308 34.96 -0.55 -8.70
N SER A 309 34.28 -0.37 -9.82
CA SER A 309 32.85 -0.14 -9.88
C SER A 309 32.07 -1.43 -9.58
N LEU A 310 30.98 -1.30 -8.85
CA LEU A 310 29.97 -2.33 -8.64
C LEU A 310 28.67 -1.83 -9.25
N ILE A 311 28.17 -2.52 -10.28
CA ILE A 311 27.03 -2.07 -11.10
C ILE A 311 25.90 -3.07 -10.97
N LYS A 312 24.68 -2.59 -10.71
CA LYS A 312 23.45 -3.38 -10.67
C LYS A 312 22.40 -2.70 -11.57
N ASN A 313 21.85 -3.42 -12.54
CA ASN A 313 20.80 -2.91 -13.45
C ASN A 313 21.20 -1.58 -14.13
N ASP A 314 22.40 -1.52 -14.68
CA ASP A 314 23.00 -0.34 -15.35
C ASP A 314 23.13 0.91 -14.44
N GLN A 315 23.06 0.72 -13.12
CA GLN A 315 23.26 1.77 -12.14
C GLN A 315 24.47 1.47 -11.26
N LEU A 316 25.19 2.51 -10.89
CA LEU A 316 26.32 2.40 -9.98
C LEU A 316 25.79 2.11 -8.56
N TRP A 317 25.83 0.84 -8.18
CA TRP A 317 25.38 0.36 -6.87
C TRP A 317 26.38 0.71 -5.77
N GLY A 318 27.68 0.64 -6.09
CA GLY A 318 28.72 0.86 -5.10
C GLY A 318 30.12 0.85 -5.71
N LEU A 319 31.10 0.88 -4.83
CA LEU A 319 32.53 0.81 -5.20
C LEU A 319 33.26 -0.15 -4.27
N VAL A 320 34.28 -0.85 -4.79
CA VAL A 320 35.38 -1.36 -3.96
C VAL A 320 36.43 -0.29 -3.93
N ALA A 321 36.62 0.38 -2.81
CA ALA A 321 37.65 1.42 -2.62
C ALA A 321 38.85 0.87 -1.88
N CYS A 322 40.02 1.01 -2.50
CA CYS A 322 41.30 0.50 -1.99
C CYS A 322 42.24 1.68 -1.69
N HIS A 323 42.77 1.72 -0.48
CA HIS A 323 43.70 2.78 -0.03
C HIS A 323 45.00 2.17 0.47
N HIS A 324 46.12 2.81 0.12
CA HIS A 324 47.45 2.45 0.60
C HIS A 324 48.08 3.64 1.30
N TYR A 325 48.69 3.39 2.43
CA TYR A 325 49.27 4.42 3.33
C TYR A 325 50.78 4.31 3.44
N SER A 326 51.36 3.21 2.95
CA SER A 326 52.78 2.90 3.16
C SER A 326 53.70 3.50 2.08
N GLY A 327 53.16 4.24 1.11
CA GLY A 327 53.90 4.84 -0.02
C GLY A 327 53.17 4.62 -1.35
N PRO A 328 53.79 4.95 -2.48
CA PRO A 328 53.25 4.63 -3.81
C PRO A 328 53.06 3.12 -3.99
N HIS A 329 52.00 2.73 -4.72
CA HIS A 329 51.65 1.34 -4.93
C HIS A 329 51.23 1.09 -6.39
N HIS A 330 52.16 0.51 -7.17
CA HIS A 330 51.98 0.20 -8.57
C HIS A 330 51.42 -1.22 -8.71
N LEU A 331 50.36 -1.39 -9.49
CA LEU A 331 49.79 -2.69 -9.84
C LEU A 331 50.05 -3.01 -11.30
N SER A 332 50.54 -4.23 -11.59
CA SER A 332 50.65 -4.73 -12.97
C SER A 332 49.26 -4.84 -13.63
N TYR A 333 49.30 -4.81 -14.96
CA TYR A 333 48.04 -4.95 -15.73
C TYR A 333 47.24 -6.21 -15.34
N ASP A 334 47.89 -7.36 -15.17
CA ASP A 334 47.25 -8.63 -14.80
C ASP A 334 46.45 -8.54 -13.51
N ILE A 335 46.97 -7.85 -12.47
CA ILE A 335 46.26 -7.68 -11.20
C ILE A 335 45.08 -6.73 -11.37
N ARG A 336 45.22 -5.69 -12.16
CA ARG A 336 44.13 -4.75 -12.47
C ARG A 336 43.00 -5.43 -13.24
N ALA A 337 43.34 -6.14 -14.33
CA ALA A 337 42.42 -6.91 -15.14
C ALA A 337 41.66 -7.99 -14.30
N ALA A 338 42.40 -8.67 -13.42
CA ALA A 338 41.81 -9.63 -12.50
C ALA A 338 40.83 -8.96 -11.48
N SER A 339 41.21 -7.77 -11.02
CA SER A 339 40.38 -6.99 -10.09
C SER A 339 39.09 -6.46 -10.76
N GLU A 340 39.21 -6.00 -11.99
CA GLU A 340 38.10 -5.57 -12.84
C GLU A 340 37.16 -6.75 -13.15
N PHE A 341 37.71 -7.88 -13.59
CA PHE A 341 36.92 -9.10 -13.82
C PHE A 341 36.19 -9.56 -12.57
N LEU A 342 36.83 -9.49 -11.39
CA LEU A 342 36.15 -9.76 -10.12
C LEU A 342 35.02 -8.79 -9.87
N GLY A 343 35.19 -7.51 -10.17
CA GLY A 343 34.14 -6.49 -10.10
C GLY A 343 32.91 -6.83 -10.97
N HIS A 344 33.16 -7.25 -12.23
CA HIS A 344 32.07 -7.70 -13.13
C HIS A 344 31.33 -8.92 -12.56
N MET A 345 32.06 -9.95 -12.14
CA MET A 345 31.50 -11.19 -11.60
C MET A 345 30.70 -10.96 -10.33
N VAL A 346 31.12 -10.04 -9.47
CA VAL A 346 30.44 -9.66 -8.24
C VAL A 346 29.20 -8.81 -8.54
N SER A 347 29.29 -7.88 -9.47
CA SER A 347 28.15 -7.06 -9.90
C SER A 347 26.97 -7.91 -10.36
N LEU A 348 27.20 -8.99 -11.09
CA LEU A 348 26.17 -9.95 -11.48
C LEU A 348 25.50 -10.66 -10.28
N GLN A 349 26.22 -10.83 -9.16
CA GLN A 349 25.73 -11.56 -8.00
C GLN A 349 25.08 -10.66 -6.94
N ILE A 350 25.33 -9.35 -6.96
CA ILE A 350 24.76 -8.41 -5.98
C ILE A 350 23.23 -8.44 -6.01
N GLY A 351 22.66 -8.42 -7.24
CA GLY A 351 21.22 -8.50 -7.43
C GLY A 351 20.62 -9.75 -6.78
N ASP A 352 21.20 -10.90 -7.10
CA ASP A 352 20.74 -12.19 -6.56
C ASP A 352 20.78 -12.25 -5.02
N LYS A 353 21.80 -11.61 -4.41
CA LYS A 353 21.92 -11.58 -2.93
C LYS A 353 20.89 -10.68 -2.26
N GLU A 354 20.65 -9.49 -2.77
CA GLU A 354 19.59 -8.59 -2.28
C GLU A 354 18.21 -9.21 -2.52
N ASP A 355 17.98 -9.73 -3.74
CA ASP A 355 16.71 -10.32 -4.12
C ASP A 355 16.39 -11.60 -3.32
N ALA A 356 17.41 -12.38 -2.93
CA ALA A 356 17.21 -13.57 -2.09
C ALA A 356 16.79 -13.22 -0.65
N GLU A 357 17.32 -12.15 -0.06
CA GLU A 357 16.89 -11.66 1.24
C GLU A 357 15.44 -11.14 1.19
N ASP A 358 15.12 -10.34 0.16
CA ASP A 358 13.76 -9.81 -0.04
C ASP A 358 12.76 -10.91 -0.45
N ALA A 359 13.16 -11.90 -1.25
CA ALA A 359 12.32 -13.04 -1.62
C ALA A 359 11.93 -13.89 -0.40
N SER A 360 12.87 -14.19 0.48
CA SER A 360 12.60 -14.94 1.72
C SER A 360 11.59 -14.20 2.61
N TYR A 361 11.75 -12.88 2.75
CA TYR A 361 10.83 -12.05 3.52
C TYR A 361 9.47 -11.93 2.82
N THR A 362 9.44 -11.80 1.50
CA THR A 362 8.20 -11.78 0.71
C THR A 362 7.39 -13.06 0.86
N ILE A 363 8.05 -14.23 0.84
CA ILE A 363 7.39 -15.53 1.06
C ILE A 363 6.77 -15.58 2.48
N ALA A 364 7.47 -15.09 3.49
CA ALA A 364 6.94 -15.02 4.85
C ALA A 364 5.72 -14.10 4.94
N LEU A 365 5.76 -12.92 4.30
CA LEU A 365 4.62 -12.00 4.20
C LEU A 365 3.42 -12.64 3.52
N GLN A 366 3.63 -13.34 2.40
CA GLN A 366 2.56 -14.04 1.67
C GLN A 366 1.92 -15.14 2.51
N ALA A 367 2.71 -15.91 3.27
CA ALA A 367 2.18 -16.93 4.17
C ALA A 367 1.29 -16.33 5.27
N ILE A 368 1.70 -15.21 5.86
CA ILE A 368 0.89 -14.50 6.85
C ILE A 368 -0.38 -13.92 6.21
N GLN A 369 -0.27 -13.32 5.02
CA GLN A 369 -1.41 -12.80 4.28
C GLN A 369 -2.47 -13.86 4.02
N ALA A 370 -2.06 -15.05 3.56
CA ALA A 370 -2.97 -16.18 3.33
C ALA A 370 -3.69 -16.58 4.63
N ALA A 371 -2.98 -16.62 5.76
CA ALA A 371 -3.57 -16.90 7.06
C ALA A 371 -4.59 -15.83 7.47
N LEU A 372 -4.28 -14.53 7.28
CA LEU A 372 -5.19 -13.42 7.57
C LEU A 372 -6.48 -13.51 6.74
N VAL A 373 -6.38 -13.83 5.45
CA VAL A 373 -7.55 -14.03 4.57
C VAL A 373 -8.41 -15.19 5.07
N GLN A 374 -7.80 -16.30 5.46
CA GLN A 374 -8.50 -17.44 6.05
C GLN A 374 -9.20 -17.04 7.35
N HIS A 375 -8.53 -16.31 8.25
CA HIS A 375 -9.08 -15.86 9.52
C HIS A 375 -10.30 -14.93 9.31
N MET A 376 -10.24 -14.00 8.36
CA MET A 376 -11.35 -13.12 8.01
C MET A 376 -12.57 -13.90 7.50
N SER A 377 -12.34 -14.93 6.67
CA SER A 377 -13.40 -15.80 6.16
C SER A 377 -14.04 -16.62 7.28
N MET A 378 -13.25 -17.15 8.22
CA MET A 378 -13.73 -17.95 9.36
C MET A 378 -14.50 -17.10 10.40
N ALA A 379 -14.01 -15.88 10.67
CA ALA A 379 -14.60 -15.01 11.68
C ALA A 379 -15.92 -14.36 11.22
N ASN A 380 -16.21 -14.39 9.93
CA ASN A 380 -17.34 -13.66 9.32
C ASN A 380 -17.30 -12.13 9.56
N ASP A 381 -16.18 -11.63 10.05
CA ASP A 381 -15.89 -10.24 10.39
C ASP A 381 -14.43 -9.93 10.07
N VAL A 382 -14.20 -8.89 9.28
CA VAL A 382 -12.87 -8.47 8.83
C VAL A 382 -12.01 -8.06 10.01
N VAL A 383 -12.53 -7.26 10.94
CA VAL A 383 -11.77 -6.76 12.09
C VAL A 383 -11.39 -7.91 13.02
N ALA A 384 -12.34 -8.78 13.34
CA ALA A 384 -12.08 -9.94 14.18
C ALA A 384 -11.06 -10.89 13.54
N GLY A 385 -11.15 -11.12 12.22
CA GLY A 385 -10.20 -11.95 11.46
C GLY A 385 -8.77 -11.40 11.47
N LEU A 386 -8.63 -10.07 11.40
CA LEU A 386 -7.33 -9.40 11.39
C LEU A 386 -6.70 -9.27 12.80
N THR A 387 -7.48 -9.39 13.88
CA THR A 387 -7.03 -9.05 15.24
C THR A 387 -6.98 -10.21 16.22
N ARG A 388 -7.93 -11.15 16.17
CA ARG A 388 -8.15 -12.16 17.22
C ARG A 388 -7.30 -13.43 17.08
N PHE A 389 -6.86 -13.72 15.88
CA PHE A 389 -6.12 -14.97 15.58
C PHE A 389 -4.62 -14.70 15.49
N THR A 390 -3.82 -15.76 15.50
CA THR A 390 -2.37 -15.69 15.29
C THR A 390 -2.00 -16.50 14.04
N PRO A 391 -1.27 -15.93 13.07
CA PRO A 391 -0.78 -14.55 13.06
C PRO A 391 -1.88 -13.51 12.86
N ASN A 392 -1.71 -12.31 13.45
CA ASN A 392 -2.61 -11.18 13.29
C ASN A 392 -1.96 -10.06 12.45
N LEU A 393 -2.67 -8.94 12.26
CA LEU A 393 -2.20 -7.84 11.41
C LEU A 393 -0.91 -7.17 11.94
N LEU A 394 -0.65 -7.18 13.25
CA LEU A 394 0.59 -6.65 13.84
C LEU A 394 1.81 -7.50 13.45
N GLN A 395 1.63 -8.79 13.23
CA GLN A 395 2.71 -9.72 12.84
C GLN A 395 2.93 -9.76 11.33
N PHE A 396 2.04 -9.14 10.55
CA PHE A 396 2.11 -9.14 9.09
C PHE A 396 3.32 -8.35 8.57
N ILE A 397 3.49 -7.13 9.03
CA ILE A 397 4.61 -6.26 8.65
C ILE A 397 5.35 -5.89 9.94
N ALA A 398 6.68 -5.82 9.90
CA ALA A 398 7.50 -5.43 11.04
C ALA A 398 7.18 -3.99 11.47
N ALA A 399 6.28 -3.83 12.45
CA ALA A 399 5.82 -2.56 13.00
C ALA A 399 5.66 -2.65 14.52
N GLY A 400 5.71 -1.52 15.22
CA GLY A 400 5.48 -1.46 16.66
C GLY A 400 4.01 -1.46 17.05
N GLY A 401 3.14 -0.97 16.17
CA GLY A 401 1.70 -0.88 16.38
C GLY A 401 0.91 -0.87 15.08
N VAL A 402 -0.38 -1.23 15.20
CA VAL A 402 -1.33 -1.27 14.07
C VAL A 402 -2.66 -0.70 14.51
N ALA A 403 -3.30 0.10 13.65
CA ALA A 403 -4.67 0.54 13.83
C ALA A 403 -5.53 0.14 12.62
N ILE A 404 -6.73 -0.35 12.89
CA ILE A 404 -7.74 -0.73 11.91
C ILE A 404 -8.94 0.18 12.14
N CYS A 405 -9.13 1.17 11.29
CA CYS A 405 -10.25 2.11 11.37
C CYS A 405 -11.27 1.75 10.29
N LEU A 406 -12.44 1.25 10.71
CA LEU A 406 -13.54 0.84 9.84
C LEU A 406 -14.87 1.36 10.41
N GLU A 407 -15.68 1.99 9.57
CA GLU A 407 -17.05 2.43 9.90
C GLU A 407 -17.15 3.29 11.17
N GLY A 408 -16.13 4.11 11.45
CA GLY A 408 -16.07 4.98 12.62
C GLY A 408 -15.61 4.28 13.91
N GLN A 409 -15.21 3.02 13.84
CA GLN A 409 -14.57 2.30 14.95
C GLN A 409 -13.08 2.10 14.65
N CYS A 410 -12.22 2.29 15.65
CA CYS A 410 -10.80 2.11 15.52
C CYS A 410 -10.28 1.06 16.52
N VAL A 411 -9.84 -0.11 16.01
CA VAL A 411 -9.23 -1.17 16.80
C VAL A 411 -7.71 -1.06 16.72
N ARG A 412 -7.03 -1.10 17.86
CA ARG A 412 -5.59 -0.88 17.99
C ARG A 412 -4.88 -2.12 18.55
N LEU A 413 -3.71 -2.45 17.98
CA LEU A 413 -2.84 -3.54 18.43
C LEU A 413 -1.42 -3.00 18.60
N GLY A 414 -0.73 -3.40 19.67
CA GLY A 414 0.63 -2.94 19.94
C GLY A 414 0.70 -1.47 20.37
N ALA A 415 1.83 -0.82 20.09
CA ALA A 415 2.09 0.58 20.47
C ALA A 415 1.57 1.53 19.38
N THR A 416 0.43 2.17 19.63
CA THR A 416 -0.22 3.09 18.71
C THR A 416 -0.54 4.43 19.37
N PRO A 417 -0.66 5.53 18.62
CA PRO A 417 -1.22 6.77 19.12
C PRO A 417 -2.65 6.57 19.69
N PRO A 418 -3.14 7.50 20.53
CA PRO A 418 -4.54 7.48 20.99
C PRO A 418 -5.52 7.61 19.82
N GLU A 419 -6.73 7.06 20.00
CA GLU A 419 -7.77 7.03 18.97
C GLU A 419 -8.11 8.40 18.35
N PRO A 420 -8.28 9.49 19.12
CA PRO A 420 -8.55 10.81 18.53
C PRO A 420 -7.43 11.30 17.59
N VAL A 421 -6.17 10.99 17.93
CA VAL A 421 -5.00 11.34 17.09
C VAL A 421 -4.98 10.53 15.80
N ILE A 422 -5.41 9.26 15.87
CA ILE A 422 -5.53 8.39 14.69
C ILE A 422 -6.66 8.89 13.79
N GLU A 423 -7.79 9.33 14.34
CA GLU A 423 -8.90 9.91 13.57
C GLU A 423 -8.46 11.19 12.84
N GLU A 424 -7.77 12.10 13.52
CA GLU A 424 -7.21 13.30 12.89
C GLU A 424 -6.19 12.95 11.80
N LEU A 425 -5.34 11.95 12.03
CA LEU A 425 -4.37 11.46 11.03
C LEU A 425 -5.08 10.89 9.80
N THR A 426 -6.16 10.11 9.98
CA THR A 426 -6.93 9.56 8.85
C THR A 426 -7.65 10.65 8.06
N ASN A 427 -8.10 11.73 8.72
CA ASN A 427 -8.66 12.92 8.09
C ASN A 427 -7.61 13.62 7.22
N TRP A 428 -6.42 13.86 7.77
CA TRP A 428 -5.30 14.45 7.05
C TRP A 428 -4.89 13.60 5.84
N LEU A 429 -4.74 12.27 6.03
CA LEU A 429 -4.44 11.35 4.93
C LEU A 429 -5.49 11.36 3.82
N ALA A 430 -6.77 11.52 4.17
CA ALA A 430 -7.84 11.55 3.19
C ALA A 430 -7.82 12.83 2.33
N GLN A 431 -7.35 13.95 2.88
CA GLN A 431 -7.29 15.26 2.23
C GLN A 431 -6.00 15.45 1.42
N GLU A 432 -4.85 15.19 2.02
CA GLU A 432 -3.54 15.49 1.42
C GLU A 432 -2.98 14.32 0.59
N HIS A 433 -3.37 13.07 0.92
CA HIS A 433 -2.85 11.84 0.32
C HIS A 433 -3.97 10.96 -0.23
N PRO A 434 -4.59 11.32 -1.40
CA PRO A 434 -5.72 10.60 -1.99
C PRO A 434 -5.37 9.22 -2.54
N GLU A 435 -4.10 8.85 -2.62
CA GLU A 435 -3.63 7.55 -3.06
C GLU A 435 -4.11 6.41 -2.14
N SER A 436 -4.12 5.19 -2.66
CA SER A 436 -4.58 4.02 -1.92
C SER A 436 -3.60 3.52 -0.86
N VAL A 437 -2.32 3.88 -0.99
CA VAL A 437 -1.25 3.52 -0.08
C VAL A 437 -0.31 4.70 0.06
N PHE A 438 -0.11 5.17 1.27
CA PHE A 438 0.85 6.21 1.64
C PHE A 438 1.83 5.64 2.66
N TRP A 439 3.11 6.03 2.58
CA TRP A 439 4.10 5.64 3.57
C TRP A 439 5.17 6.72 3.72
N THR A 440 5.67 6.85 4.94
CA THR A 440 6.83 7.68 5.26
C THR A 440 7.53 7.12 6.50
N ASP A 441 8.83 7.32 6.59
CA ASP A 441 9.63 7.01 7.77
C ASP A 441 9.85 8.22 8.69
N SER A 442 9.38 9.39 8.28
CA SER A 442 9.53 10.69 8.96
C SER A 442 8.18 11.41 9.11
N LEU A 443 7.16 10.72 9.62
CA LEU A 443 5.80 11.23 9.76
C LEU A 443 5.71 12.59 10.49
N PRO A 444 6.50 12.87 11.56
CA PRO A 444 6.47 14.18 12.23
C PRO A 444 6.85 15.35 11.34
N GLN A 445 7.63 15.13 10.28
CA GLN A 445 8.00 16.17 9.31
C GLN A 445 6.87 16.49 8.32
N HIS A 446 5.99 15.52 8.05
CA HIS A 446 4.83 15.67 7.15
C HIS A 446 3.57 16.09 7.91
N TYR A 447 3.41 15.61 9.14
CA TYR A 447 2.25 15.84 9.98
C TYR A 447 2.68 16.19 11.42
N ALA A 448 2.83 17.48 11.70
CA ALA A 448 3.39 17.98 12.97
C ALA A 448 2.58 17.60 14.22
N ALA A 449 1.27 17.35 14.10
CA ALA A 449 0.43 16.95 15.23
C ALA A 449 0.81 15.58 15.82
N ILE A 450 1.55 14.71 15.08
CA ILE A 450 2.04 13.42 15.57
C ILE A 450 3.33 13.54 16.41
N ALA A 451 4.00 14.68 16.41
CA ALA A 451 5.30 14.87 17.08
C ALA A 451 5.32 14.45 18.57
N PRO A 452 4.26 14.65 19.39
CA PRO A 452 4.22 14.13 20.76
C PRO A 452 4.28 12.60 20.87
N PHE A 453 3.99 11.90 19.76
CA PHE A 453 3.94 10.44 19.69
C PHE A 453 5.08 9.85 18.86
N GLN A 454 6.13 10.63 18.55
CA GLN A 454 7.27 10.18 17.74
C GLN A 454 7.89 8.88 18.27
N ALA A 455 7.96 8.69 19.57
CA ALA A 455 8.51 7.47 20.19
C ALA A 455 7.81 6.17 19.72
N ILE A 456 6.60 6.25 19.17
CA ILE A 456 5.81 5.09 18.70
C ILE A 456 5.35 5.21 17.26
N ALA A 457 5.34 6.42 16.68
CA ALA A 457 4.75 6.71 15.36
C ALA A 457 5.60 7.69 14.54
N SER A 458 6.91 7.52 14.52
CA SER A 458 7.80 8.27 13.62
C SER A 458 7.66 7.82 12.16
N GLY A 459 7.30 6.57 11.91
CA GLY A 459 6.96 6.07 10.57
C GLY A 459 5.52 5.58 10.50
N VAL A 460 4.90 5.75 9.34
CA VAL A 460 3.56 5.21 9.03
C VAL A 460 3.52 4.56 7.66
N LEU A 461 2.83 3.43 7.57
CA LEU A 461 2.34 2.83 6.32
C LEU A 461 0.82 2.78 6.41
N ALA A 462 0.15 3.58 5.58
CA ALA A 462 -1.29 3.74 5.56
C ALA A 462 -1.89 3.13 4.30
N VAL A 463 -2.91 2.30 4.46
CA VAL A 463 -3.65 1.65 3.38
C VAL A 463 -5.11 2.03 3.47
N ARG A 464 -5.64 2.72 2.45
CA ARG A 464 -7.05 3.11 2.38
C ARG A 464 -7.88 2.03 1.71
N LEU A 465 -8.87 1.48 2.43
CA LEU A 465 -9.74 0.40 1.94
C LEU A 465 -10.88 0.92 1.05
N ALA A 466 -11.52 2.05 1.40
CA ALA A 466 -12.61 2.64 0.65
C ALA A 466 -12.46 4.15 0.46
N ARG A 467 -12.88 4.67 -0.71
CA ARG A 467 -12.81 6.12 -1.02
C ARG A 467 -13.89 6.94 -0.30
N ALA A 468 -15.08 6.37 -0.12
CA ALA A 468 -16.25 7.08 0.41
C ALA A 468 -16.29 7.18 1.94
N ARG A 469 -15.46 6.42 2.66
CA ARG A 469 -15.37 6.39 4.12
C ARG A 469 -13.91 6.39 4.54
N GLN A 470 -13.63 6.86 5.77
CA GLN A 470 -12.29 6.87 6.35
C GLN A 470 -11.88 5.48 6.86
N ASN A 471 -11.85 4.52 5.95
CA ASN A 471 -11.50 3.14 6.24
C ASN A 471 -10.03 2.92 5.95
N TYR A 472 -9.21 2.78 6.99
CA TYR A 472 -7.77 2.66 6.90
C TYR A 472 -7.22 1.48 7.69
N LEU A 473 -6.14 0.87 7.17
CA LEU A 473 -5.19 0.08 7.92
C LEU A 473 -3.92 0.91 8.07
N LEU A 474 -3.42 1.05 9.29
CA LEU A 474 -2.26 1.87 9.61
C LEU A 474 -1.25 1.03 10.38
N TRP A 475 -0.01 0.96 9.91
CA TRP A 475 1.12 0.41 10.65
C TRP A 475 2.00 1.54 11.11
N PHE A 476 2.40 1.51 12.38
CA PHE A 476 3.25 2.53 13.00
C PHE A 476 4.61 1.93 13.34
N ARG A 477 5.67 2.64 13.00
CA ARG A 477 7.03 2.34 13.43
C ARG A 477 7.49 3.35 14.47
N PRO A 478 8.15 2.87 15.54
CA PRO A 478 8.72 3.74 16.55
C PRO A 478 9.86 4.58 15.98
N GLU A 479 10.14 5.68 16.65
CA GLU A 479 11.38 6.42 16.43
C GLU A 479 12.58 5.49 16.65
N VAL A 480 13.53 5.57 15.74
CA VAL A 480 14.84 4.96 15.90
C VAL A 480 15.83 6.11 15.95
N VAL A 481 16.24 6.47 17.15
CA VAL A 481 17.35 7.42 17.32
C VAL A 481 18.60 6.80 16.73
N GLN A 482 18.91 7.18 15.49
CA GLN A 482 20.10 6.71 14.80
C GLN A 482 21.21 7.73 14.98
N THR A 483 22.34 7.28 15.51
CA THR A 483 23.57 8.03 15.39
C THR A 483 24.22 7.68 14.06
N VAL A 484 24.07 8.56 13.07
CA VAL A 484 24.78 8.43 11.80
C VAL A 484 26.21 8.91 12.03
N ASN A 485 27.14 7.99 11.87
CA ASN A 485 28.57 8.29 11.95
C ASN A 485 29.05 8.72 10.56
N TRP A 486 29.33 10.01 10.39
CA TRP A 486 29.93 10.54 9.18
C TRP A 486 31.45 10.49 9.28
N GLY A 487 32.12 10.16 8.19
CA GLY A 487 33.56 10.32 8.05
C GLY A 487 33.94 11.80 7.90
N GLY A 488 33.84 12.57 8.97
CA GLY A 488 33.98 14.04 8.98
C GLY A 488 32.64 14.78 8.88
N ASN A 489 32.65 16.10 9.10
CA ASN A 489 31.45 16.94 8.96
C ASN A 489 30.86 16.82 7.54
N PRO A 490 29.57 16.49 7.36
CA PRO A 490 28.95 16.35 6.04
C PRO A 490 28.88 17.64 5.24
N GLU A 491 28.98 18.80 5.86
CA GLU A 491 29.06 20.09 5.17
C GLU A 491 30.47 20.34 4.66
N LYS A 492 30.61 20.64 3.34
CA LYS A 492 31.92 21.00 2.76
C LYS A 492 32.36 22.37 3.28
N PRO A 493 33.61 22.50 3.78
CA PRO A 493 34.14 23.80 4.14
C PRO A 493 34.33 24.67 2.89
N VAL A 494 33.87 25.90 2.95
CA VAL A 494 34.12 26.93 1.93
C VAL A 494 35.31 27.75 2.38
N THR A 495 36.44 27.68 1.66
CA THR A 495 37.60 28.52 1.92
C THR A 495 37.53 29.73 1.02
N VAL A 496 37.59 30.92 1.61
CA VAL A 496 37.66 32.18 0.86
C VAL A 496 39.09 32.64 0.86
N THR A 497 39.77 32.52 -0.30
CA THR A 497 41.12 33.04 -0.49
C THR A 497 41.11 34.16 -1.54
N ALA A 498 41.60 35.33 -1.18
CA ALA A 498 41.70 36.51 -2.06
C ALA A 498 40.41 36.95 -2.78
N GLY A 499 39.24 36.76 -2.11
CA GLY A 499 37.93 37.22 -2.65
C GLY A 499 37.22 36.17 -3.55
N THR A 500 37.82 35.00 -3.79
CA THR A 500 37.22 33.89 -4.53
C THR A 500 36.86 32.76 -3.56
N ALA A 501 35.57 32.34 -3.53
CA ALA A 501 35.13 31.18 -2.73
C ALA A 501 35.52 29.91 -3.46
N ARG A 502 36.35 29.07 -2.85
CA ARG A 502 36.73 27.75 -3.36
C ARG A 502 36.16 26.66 -2.47
N LEU A 503 35.57 25.64 -3.06
CA LEU A 503 35.29 24.40 -2.36
C LEU A 503 36.60 23.69 -2.02
N SER A 504 36.84 23.52 -0.72
CA SER A 504 37.98 22.70 -0.26
C SER A 504 37.50 21.30 0.08
N PRO A 505 38.27 20.26 -0.26
CA PRO A 505 38.03 18.92 0.27
C PRO A 505 38.10 18.94 1.80
N ARG A 506 37.45 17.96 2.44
CA ARG A 506 37.51 17.82 3.90
C ARG A 506 38.93 17.63 4.38
N THR A 507 39.23 18.27 5.48
CA THR A 507 40.55 18.17 6.14
C THR A 507 40.49 17.26 7.39
N SER A 508 39.31 16.89 7.86
CA SER A 508 39.13 15.98 8.99
C SER A 508 38.14 14.86 8.63
N PHE A 509 38.54 13.65 8.88
CA PHE A 509 37.77 12.41 8.71
C PHE A 509 37.44 11.77 10.05
N ALA A 510 37.69 12.47 11.17
CA ALA A 510 37.24 12.03 12.49
C ALA A 510 35.73 11.83 12.51
N VAL A 511 35.28 10.81 13.23
CA VAL A 511 33.85 10.47 13.29
C VAL A 511 33.04 11.66 13.77
N TRP A 512 32.21 12.19 12.92
CA TRP A 512 31.24 13.19 13.25
C TRP A 512 29.86 12.52 13.44
N LYS A 513 29.24 12.74 14.60
CA LYS A 513 28.00 12.08 14.97
C LYS A 513 26.84 13.00 14.74
N GLU A 514 25.99 12.61 13.84
CA GLU A 514 24.68 13.23 13.65
C GLU A 514 23.62 12.37 14.32
N THR A 515 22.84 12.98 15.21
CA THR A 515 21.70 12.31 15.81
C THR A 515 20.47 12.59 14.95
N VAL A 516 20.07 11.61 14.18
CA VAL A 516 18.82 11.65 13.42
C VAL A 516 17.69 11.27 14.36
N ILE A 517 16.77 12.22 14.57
CA ILE A 517 15.59 12.09 15.40
C ILE A 517 14.33 12.18 14.54
N GLN A 518 13.19 11.79 15.08
CA GLN A 518 11.88 11.84 14.40
C GLN A 518 11.77 10.96 13.14
N THR A 519 12.63 9.96 13.02
CA THR A 519 12.59 9.00 11.91
C THR A 519 12.49 7.57 12.43
N SER A 520 11.84 6.72 11.66
CA SER A 520 11.79 5.27 11.90
C SER A 520 12.74 4.53 10.97
N LEU A 521 12.76 3.20 11.07
CA LEU A 521 13.33 2.36 10.01
C LEU A 521 12.52 2.56 8.71
N PRO A 522 13.18 2.64 7.55
CA PRO A 522 12.51 2.82 6.26
C PRO A 522 11.63 1.60 5.92
N TRP A 523 10.53 1.84 5.20
CA TRP A 523 9.65 0.79 4.70
C TRP A 523 10.27 0.11 3.49
N ARG A 524 10.35 -1.23 3.51
CA ARG A 524 10.86 -1.99 2.36
C ARG A 524 9.81 -2.02 1.24
N HIS A 525 10.26 -2.10 0.00
CA HIS A 525 9.36 -2.18 -1.15
C HIS A 525 8.43 -3.40 -1.09
N CYS A 526 8.93 -4.55 -0.64
CA CYS A 526 8.14 -5.77 -0.46
C CYS A 526 7.03 -5.61 0.61
N GLU A 527 7.25 -4.82 1.68
CA GLU A 527 6.25 -4.54 2.70
C GLU A 527 5.11 -3.67 2.15
N VAL A 528 5.45 -2.62 1.40
CA VAL A 528 4.47 -1.74 0.74
C VAL A 528 3.64 -2.53 -0.29
N THR A 529 4.28 -3.42 -1.03
CA THR A 529 3.61 -4.30 -2.00
C THR A 529 2.68 -5.28 -1.29
N ALA A 530 3.15 -5.95 -0.23
CA ALA A 530 2.34 -6.87 0.57
C ALA A 530 1.11 -6.16 1.19
N ALA A 531 1.28 -4.94 1.70
CA ALA A 531 0.17 -4.14 2.22
C ALA A 531 -0.88 -3.81 1.13
N ARG A 532 -0.43 -3.53 -0.10
CA ARG A 532 -1.30 -3.31 -1.26
C ARG A 532 -2.06 -4.57 -1.66
N ASP A 533 -1.40 -5.71 -1.62
CA ASP A 533 -2.01 -7.01 -1.97
C ASP A 533 -3.00 -7.47 -0.88
N LEU A 534 -2.70 -7.23 0.40
CA LEU A 534 -3.64 -7.46 1.48
C LEU A 534 -4.90 -6.58 1.32
N ARG A 535 -4.74 -5.30 0.96
CA ARG A 535 -5.87 -4.43 0.64
C ARG A 535 -6.76 -5.03 -0.43
N ARG A 536 -6.17 -5.52 -1.52
CA ARG A 536 -6.92 -6.16 -2.62
C ARG A 536 -7.69 -7.38 -2.11
N ALA A 537 -7.02 -8.26 -1.36
CA ALA A 537 -7.64 -9.45 -0.81
C ALA A 537 -8.82 -9.14 0.14
N ILE A 538 -8.71 -8.08 0.97
CA ILE A 538 -9.80 -7.62 1.82
C ILE A 538 -11.00 -7.14 0.99
N ILE A 539 -10.74 -6.33 -0.03
CA ILE A 539 -11.81 -5.81 -0.92
C ILE A 539 -12.50 -6.96 -1.63
N ASP A 540 -11.76 -7.90 -2.20
CA ASP A 540 -12.30 -9.06 -2.92
C ASP A 540 -13.17 -9.92 -1.98
N LEU A 541 -12.73 -10.15 -0.75
CA LEU A 541 -13.50 -10.89 0.26
C LEU A 541 -14.81 -10.17 0.63
N VAL A 542 -14.75 -8.84 0.84
CA VAL A 542 -15.94 -8.04 1.16
C VAL A 542 -16.93 -8.05 -0.01
N MET A 543 -16.47 -7.90 -1.23
CA MET A 543 -17.31 -7.95 -2.44
C MET A 543 -17.97 -9.31 -2.61
N ALA A 544 -17.24 -10.41 -2.48
CA ALA A 544 -17.80 -11.77 -2.53
C ALA A 544 -18.88 -11.98 -1.47
N LYS A 545 -18.66 -11.46 -0.25
CA LYS A 545 -19.67 -11.53 0.82
C LYS A 545 -20.92 -10.71 0.53
N MET A 546 -20.78 -9.53 -0.05
CA MET A 546 -21.91 -8.70 -0.48
C MET A 546 -22.75 -9.39 -1.58
N GLU A 547 -22.10 -10.02 -2.54
CA GLU A 547 -22.77 -10.79 -3.59
C GLU A 547 -23.54 -11.98 -3.02
N GLU A 548 -22.95 -12.71 -2.07
CA GLU A 548 -23.63 -13.82 -1.39
C GLU A 548 -24.87 -13.33 -0.63
N LEU A 549 -24.75 -12.22 0.11
CA LEU A 549 -25.88 -11.63 0.84
C LEU A 549 -26.99 -11.14 -0.10
N ALA A 550 -26.62 -10.53 -1.23
CA ALA A 550 -27.59 -10.11 -2.24
C ALA A 550 -28.36 -11.30 -2.83
N ARG A 551 -27.68 -12.37 -3.16
CA ARG A 551 -28.29 -13.61 -3.66
C ARG A 551 -29.26 -14.24 -2.64
N LEU A 552 -28.81 -14.35 -1.38
CA LEU A 552 -29.66 -14.89 -0.31
C LEU A 552 -30.90 -14.05 -0.08
N ASN A 553 -30.77 -12.73 -0.16
CA ASN A 553 -31.91 -11.80 -0.03
C ASN A 553 -32.92 -11.93 -1.17
N GLU A 554 -32.44 -12.14 -2.40
CA GLU A 554 -33.27 -12.42 -3.57
C GLU A 554 -34.01 -13.76 -3.42
N GLU A 555 -33.32 -14.82 -3.00
CA GLU A 555 -33.93 -16.13 -2.73
C GLU A 555 -35.01 -16.05 -1.62
N LEU A 556 -34.71 -15.30 -0.53
CA LEU A 556 -35.64 -15.07 0.56
C LEU A 556 -36.93 -14.33 0.08
N THR A 557 -36.72 -13.29 -0.73
CA THR A 557 -37.80 -12.51 -1.31
C THR A 557 -38.68 -13.36 -2.23
N ARG A 558 -38.07 -14.18 -3.08
CA ARG A 558 -38.79 -15.12 -3.96
C ARG A 558 -39.58 -16.15 -3.16
N SER A 559 -39.00 -16.76 -2.14
CA SER A 559 -39.67 -17.75 -1.29
C SER A 559 -40.87 -17.14 -0.56
N ASN A 560 -40.72 -15.89 -0.11
CA ASN A 560 -41.87 -15.17 0.49
C ASN A 560 -43.00 -14.95 -0.51
N ILE A 561 -42.73 -14.56 -1.75
CA ILE A 561 -43.74 -14.36 -2.79
C ILE A 561 -44.41 -15.69 -3.13
N GLU A 562 -43.68 -16.80 -3.24
CA GLU A 562 -44.23 -18.13 -3.52
C GLU A 562 -45.13 -18.62 -2.39
N LEU A 563 -44.74 -18.43 -1.12
CA LEU A 563 -45.55 -18.77 0.04
C LEU A 563 -46.88 -18.02 0.07
N ASP A 564 -46.88 -16.85 -0.44
CA ASP A 564 -48.04 -15.97 -0.52
C ASP A 564 -49.04 -16.38 -1.58
N ALA A 565 -48.50 -16.64 -2.77
CA ALA A 565 -49.32 -17.14 -3.85
C ALA A 565 -50.01 -18.45 -3.44
N PHE A 566 -49.26 -19.34 -2.76
CA PHE A 566 -49.82 -20.57 -2.22
C PHE A 566 -50.96 -20.36 -1.22
N ALA A 567 -50.77 -19.44 -0.24
CA ALA A 567 -51.81 -19.14 0.73
C ALA A 567 -53.12 -18.59 0.08
N TYR A 568 -52.95 -17.75 -0.94
CA TYR A 568 -54.08 -17.20 -1.69
C TYR A 568 -54.83 -18.27 -2.49
N VAL A 569 -54.10 -19.08 -3.31
CA VAL A 569 -54.72 -20.13 -4.14
C VAL A 569 -55.37 -21.20 -3.26
N ALA A 570 -54.67 -21.71 -2.23
CA ALA A 570 -55.24 -22.72 -1.32
C ALA A 570 -56.50 -22.24 -0.63
N SER A 571 -56.55 -20.96 -0.26
CA SER A 571 -57.77 -20.38 0.37
C SER A 571 -58.93 -20.25 -0.60
N HIS A 572 -58.69 -19.91 -1.84
CA HIS A 572 -59.72 -19.84 -2.89
C HIS A 572 -60.30 -21.24 -3.13
N ASP A 573 -59.42 -22.24 -3.32
CA ASP A 573 -59.79 -23.62 -3.65
C ASP A 573 -60.49 -24.33 -2.47
N LEU A 574 -60.26 -23.88 -1.25
CA LEU A 574 -61.04 -24.34 -0.07
C LEU A 574 -62.42 -23.69 0.08
N LYS A 575 -62.61 -22.44 -0.35
CA LYS A 575 -63.91 -21.75 -0.26
C LYS A 575 -64.94 -22.31 -1.21
N GLU A 576 -64.56 -22.70 -2.41
CA GLU A 576 -65.48 -23.14 -3.43
C GLU A 576 -66.25 -24.38 -3.01
N PRO A 577 -65.60 -25.52 -2.57
CA PRO A 577 -66.33 -26.71 -2.09
C PRO A 577 -67.12 -26.41 -0.79
N LEU A 578 -66.67 -25.52 0.08
CA LEU A 578 -67.38 -25.16 1.31
C LEU A 578 -68.67 -24.46 1.00
N ARG A 579 -68.66 -23.52 0.02
CA ARG A 579 -69.87 -22.84 -0.44
C ARG A 579 -70.89 -23.84 -1.08
N GLY A 580 -70.32 -24.84 -1.82
CA GLY A 580 -71.17 -25.93 -2.32
C GLY A 580 -71.89 -26.70 -1.20
N LEU A 581 -71.13 -27.13 -0.18
CA LEU A 581 -71.70 -27.81 0.97
C LEU A 581 -72.73 -26.95 1.76
N HIS A 582 -72.41 -25.67 1.91
CA HIS A 582 -73.34 -24.74 2.56
C HIS A 582 -74.69 -24.63 1.81
N ASN A 583 -74.59 -24.42 0.49
CA ASN A 583 -75.78 -24.25 -0.36
C ASN A 583 -76.66 -25.55 -0.38
N TYR A 584 -76.00 -26.73 -0.57
CA TYR A 584 -76.74 -28.00 -0.56
C TYR A 584 -77.37 -28.29 0.80
N ALA A 585 -76.72 -27.99 1.92
CA ALA A 585 -77.33 -28.13 3.27
C ALA A 585 -78.52 -27.20 3.44
N HIS A 586 -78.40 -25.98 2.87
CA HIS A 586 -79.55 -25.01 2.93
C HIS A 586 -80.72 -25.42 2.08
N PHE A 587 -80.50 -25.89 0.86
CA PHE A 587 -81.48 -26.44 -0.02
C PHE A 587 -82.24 -27.65 0.63
N LEU A 588 -81.52 -28.53 1.31
CA LEU A 588 -82.12 -29.64 2.03
C LEU A 588 -83.00 -29.19 3.22
N ILE A 589 -82.62 -28.10 3.86
CA ILE A 589 -83.47 -27.49 4.91
C ILE A 589 -84.75 -26.87 4.29
N GLU A 590 -84.61 -26.11 3.20
CA GLU A 590 -85.73 -25.44 2.53
C GLU A 590 -86.73 -26.42 1.90
N ASP A 591 -86.25 -27.39 1.10
CA ASP A 591 -87.05 -28.25 0.28
C ASP A 591 -87.62 -29.46 1.06
N TYR A 592 -86.98 -29.94 2.13
CA TYR A 592 -87.33 -31.20 2.81
C TYR A 592 -87.56 -31.01 4.33
N SER A 593 -87.66 -29.77 4.83
CA SER A 593 -87.91 -29.52 6.26
C SER A 593 -89.04 -30.27 6.85
N ASP A 594 -90.14 -30.41 6.13
CA ASP A 594 -91.37 -31.10 6.57
C ASP A 594 -91.21 -32.67 6.59
N GLN A 595 -90.20 -33.19 5.90
CA GLN A 595 -89.93 -34.64 5.82
C GLN A 595 -88.79 -35.07 6.77
N LEU A 596 -88.10 -34.10 7.43
CA LEU A 596 -87.02 -34.37 8.35
C LEU A 596 -87.54 -34.34 9.78
N ASP A 597 -87.07 -35.33 10.56
CA ASP A 597 -87.26 -35.32 12.03
C ASP A 597 -86.36 -34.18 12.65
N ASP A 598 -86.58 -33.88 13.91
CA ASP A 598 -85.86 -32.81 14.62
C ASP A 598 -84.32 -33.09 14.66
N ALA A 599 -83.93 -34.35 14.73
CA ALA A 599 -82.46 -34.75 14.70
C ALA A 599 -81.85 -34.55 13.34
N GLY A 600 -82.61 -34.67 12.25
CA GLY A 600 -82.18 -34.35 10.88
C GLY A 600 -82.01 -32.88 10.65
N LYS A 601 -82.99 -32.10 11.15
CA LYS A 601 -82.90 -30.61 11.09
C LYS A 601 -81.68 -30.10 11.87
N ASP A 602 -81.46 -30.59 13.08
CA ASP A 602 -80.30 -30.22 13.91
C ASP A 602 -78.94 -30.56 13.26
N LYS A 603 -78.88 -31.72 12.59
CA LYS A 603 -77.61 -32.09 11.84
C LYS A 603 -77.35 -31.18 10.67
N LEU A 604 -78.39 -30.81 9.88
CA LEU A 604 -78.23 -29.87 8.77
C LEU A 604 -77.94 -28.44 9.26
N ALA A 605 -78.60 -27.97 10.30
CA ALA A 605 -78.27 -26.69 10.93
C ALA A 605 -76.82 -26.65 11.48
N THR A 606 -76.37 -27.77 12.01
CA THR A 606 -74.96 -27.94 12.44
C THR A 606 -73.98 -27.89 11.26
N LEU A 607 -74.34 -28.53 10.12
CA LEU A 607 -73.49 -28.51 8.91
C LEU A 607 -73.43 -27.07 8.32
N VAL A 608 -74.51 -26.38 8.20
CA VAL A 608 -74.52 -24.94 7.80
C VAL A 608 -73.70 -24.11 8.73
N ARG A 609 -73.81 -24.28 10.03
CA ARG A 609 -72.92 -23.55 10.99
C ARG A 609 -71.48 -23.90 10.88
N LEU A 610 -71.11 -25.14 10.62
CA LEU A 610 -69.71 -25.57 10.41
C LEU A 610 -69.17 -25.00 9.15
N THR A 611 -69.86 -25.03 8.01
CA THR A 611 -69.46 -24.46 6.75
C THR A 611 -69.20 -22.95 6.82
N GLN A 612 -70.16 -22.19 7.43
CA GLN A 612 -70.00 -20.76 7.68
C GLN A 612 -68.77 -20.45 8.54
N ARG A 613 -68.49 -21.28 9.53
CA ARG A 613 -67.33 -21.12 10.39
C ARG A 613 -66.06 -21.38 9.65
N MET A 614 -65.98 -22.42 8.79
CA MET A 614 -64.78 -22.69 7.98
C MET A 614 -64.53 -21.56 6.99
N GLU A 615 -65.56 -21.01 6.36
CA GLU A 615 -65.43 -19.85 5.48
C GLU A 615 -64.85 -18.65 6.24
N SER A 616 -65.38 -18.33 7.42
CA SER A 616 -64.92 -17.26 8.29
C SER A 616 -63.44 -17.45 8.76
N LEU A 617 -63.00 -18.71 8.99
CA LEU A 617 -61.60 -19.03 9.32
C LEU A 617 -60.67 -18.75 8.16
N ILE A 618 -61.09 -19.18 6.95
CA ILE A 618 -60.31 -18.97 5.73
C ILE A 618 -60.22 -17.45 5.42
N ASP A 619 -61.33 -16.71 5.57
CA ASP A 619 -61.31 -15.27 5.39
C ASP A 619 -60.39 -14.55 6.37
N SER A 620 -60.42 -14.99 7.65
CA SER A 620 -59.53 -14.45 8.68
C SER A 620 -58.06 -14.72 8.39
N LEU A 621 -57.74 -15.92 7.86
CA LEU A 621 -56.38 -16.29 7.47
C LEU A 621 -55.89 -15.44 6.29
N LEU A 622 -56.71 -15.29 5.24
CA LEU A 622 -56.41 -14.43 4.11
C LEU A 622 -56.23 -12.95 4.54
N HIS A 623 -57.10 -12.50 5.44
CA HIS A 623 -57.02 -11.14 5.96
C HIS A 623 -55.75 -10.92 6.77
N TYR A 624 -55.35 -11.86 7.62
CA TYR A 624 -54.08 -11.83 8.35
C TYR A 624 -52.91 -11.79 7.42
N SER A 625 -52.89 -12.60 6.34
CA SER A 625 -51.87 -12.60 5.30
C SER A 625 -51.78 -11.25 4.61
N ARG A 626 -52.91 -10.68 4.15
CA ARG A 626 -53.00 -9.37 3.48
C ARG A 626 -52.54 -8.20 4.38
N VAL A 627 -52.95 -8.19 5.65
CA VAL A 627 -52.54 -7.17 6.64
C VAL A 627 -51.00 -7.20 6.82
N GLY A 628 -50.39 -8.37 6.72
CA GLY A 628 -48.96 -8.52 6.79
C GLY A 628 -48.20 -7.80 5.70
N ARG A 629 -48.81 -7.43 4.56
CA ARG A 629 -48.12 -7.07 3.29
C ARG A 629 -48.55 -5.79 2.62
N ALA A 630 -49.86 -5.43 2.72
CA ALA A 630 -50.31 -4.22 2.06
C ALA A 630 -49.46 -3.02 2.50
N GLU A 631 -48.95 -2.23 1.56
CA GLU A 631 -48.27 -0.98 1.93
C GLU A 631 -49.19 -0.13 2.78
N LEU A 632 -48.65 0.37 3.90
CA LEU A 632 -49.42 1.26 4.78
C LEU A 632 -49.50 2.64 4.15
N THR A 633 -50.72 3.20 4.09
CA THR A 633 -50.90 4.57 3.63
C THR A 633 -50.69 5.53 4.80
N TRP A 634 -49.51 6.03 4.95
CA TRP A 634 -49.13 6.91 6.03
C TRP A 634 -49.67 8.33 5.82
N ILE A 635 -50.70 8.69 6.60
CA ILE A 635 -51.25 10.04 6.60
C ILE A 635 -51.38 10.56 8.04
N GLU A 636 -51.58 11.85 8.20
CA GLU A 636 -51.96 12.43 9.51
C GLU A 636 -53.42 12.12 9.79
N VAL A 637 -53.66 11.23 10.73
CA VAL A 637 -54.99 10.72 11.09
C VAL A 637 -55.51 11.41 12.35
N ASP A 638 -56.70 11.95 12.27
CA ASP A 638 -57.45 12.40 13.46
C ASP A 638 -58.16 11.20 14.10
N LEU A 639 -57.63 10.74 15.24
CA LEU A 639 -58.20 9.57 15.93
C LEU A 639 -59.60 9.80 16.48
N ASN A 640 -60.03 11.04 16.73
CA ASN A 640 -61.39 11.34 17.13
C ASN A 640 -62.40 11.07 15.99
N ALA A 641 -62.03 11.44 14.77
CA ALA A 641 -62.79 11.13 13.56
C ALA A 641 -62.90 9.61 13.32
N VAL A 642 -61.78 8.89 13.44
CA VAL A 642 -61.74 7.42 13.33
C VAL A 642 -62.64 6.77 14.38
N LEU A 643 -62.56 7.26 15.61
CA LEU A 643 -63.41 6.72 16.71
C LEU A 643 -64.87 7.00 16.48
N ALA A 644 -65.26 8.19 15.98
CA ALA A 644 -66.62 8.51 15.62
C ALA A 644 -67.18 7.58 14.54
N ASP A 645 -66.38 7.28 13.50
CA ASP A 645 -66.73 6.30 12.46
C ASP A 645 -66.98 4.89 13.06
N VAL A 646 -66.06 4.45 13.97
CA VAL A 646 -66.21 3.15 14.66
C VAL A 646 -67.47 3.13 15.53
N MET A 647 -67.78 4.23 16.24
CA MET A 647 -68.98 4.34 17.08
C MET A 647 -70.25 4.25 16.24
N THR A 648 -70.26 4.93 15.08
CA THR A 648 -71.37 4.86 14.14
C THR A 648 -71.60 3.42 13.65
N LEU A 649 -70.57 2.72 13.32
CA LEU A 649 -70.59 1.32 12.86
C LEU A 649 -71.08 0.38 13.94
N LEU A 650 -70.78 0.63 15.21
CA LEU A 650 -71.11 -0.21 16.36
C LEU A 650 -72.38 0.20 17.08
N GLU A 651 -73.05 1.30 16.69
CA GLU A 651 -74.22 1.86 17.31
C GLU A 651 -75.37 0.83 17.60
N PRO A 652 -75.75 -0.04 16.65
CA PRO A 652 -76.73 -1.03 16.89
C PRO A 652 -76.42 -1.99 18.05
N ARG A 653 -75.15 -2.46 18.07
CA ARG A 653 -74.60 -3.37 19.11
C ARG A 653 -74.45 -2.66 20.45
N LEU A 654 -74.10 -1.40 20.48
CA LEU A 654 -74.03 -0.62 21.71
C LEU A 654 -75.40 -0.41 22.36
N ARG A 655 -76.38 -0.11 21.54
CA ARG A 655 -77.80 0.03 22.03
C ARG A 655 -78.33 -1.31 22.54
N GLU A 656 -78.13 -2.38 21.85
CA GLU A 656 -78.58 -3.71 22.22
C GLU A 656 -77.94 -4.21 23.53
N SER A 657 -76.65 -3.98 23.66
CA SER A 657 -75.85 -4.47 24.80
C SER A 657 -75.86 -3.53 26.00
N GLY A 658 -76.39 -2.29 25.88
CA GLY A 658 -76.43 -1.32 26.94
C GLY A 658 -75.08 -0.84 27.46
N VAL A 659 -74.08 -0.84 26.63
CA VAL A 659 -72.73 -0.45 26.98
C VAL A 659 -72.53 1.07 26.83
N GLU A 660 -72.01 1.71 27.88
CA GLU A 660 -71.59 3.12 27.87
C GLU A 660 -70.16 3.26 27.36
N ILE A 661 -69.92 4.10 26.34
CA ILE A 661 -68.60 4.44 25.91
C ILE A 661 -68.13 5.74 26.58
N ARG A 662 -66.99 5.71 27.20
CA ARG A 662 -66.35 6.83 27.85
C ARG A 662 -65.08 7.21 27.15
N ILE A 663 -64.92 8.47 26.75
CA ILE A 663 -63.67 8.99 26.15
C ILE A 663 -63.07 9.91 27.19
N ALA A 664 -61.96 9.50 27.82
CA ALA A 664 -61.40 10.23 28.96
C ALA A 664 -60.90 11.64 28.55
N GLN A 665 -60.38 11.77 27.32
CA GLN A 665 -59.94 13.03 26.74
C GLN A 665 -59.90 12.91 25.21
N PRO A 666 -59.97 14.04 24.46
CA PRO A 666 -59.81 14.02 22.98
C PRO A 666 -58.51 13.36 22.57
N LEU A 667 -58.57 12.38 21.64
CA LEU A 667 -57.39 11.67 21.15
C LEU A 667 -56.49 12.55 20.26
N PRO A 668 -55.18 12.31 20.26
CA PRO A 668 -54.25 13.08 19.46
C PRO A 668 -54.36 12.71 17.96
N ARG A 669 -53.78 13.57 17.12
CA ARG A 669 -53.46 13.21 15.73
C ARG A 669 -52.17 12.42 15.68
N VAL A 670 -52.15 11.40 14.83
CA VAL A 670 -50.99 10.52 14.66
C VAL A 670 -50.75 10.22 13.18
N ARG A 671 -49.54 9.96 12.83
CA ARG A 671 -49.19 9.49 11.48
C ARG A 671 -49.39 7.99 11.39
N ALA A 672 -50.42 7.57 10.67
CA ALA A 672 -50.82 6.17 10.61
C ALA A 672 -51.68 5.85 9.34
N ASP A 673 -51.98 4.59 9.11
CA ASP A 673 -52.99 4.16 8.13
C ASP A 673 -54.40 4.20 8.78
N GLN A 674 -55.21 5.13 8.32
CA GLN A 674 -56.57 5.37 8.88
C GLN A 674 -57.43 4.11 8.88
N THR A 675 -57.43 3.34 7.80
CA THR A 675 -58.22 2.12 7.65
C THR A 675 -57.80 1.06 8.65
N ARG A 676 -56.49 0.90 8.84
CA ARG A 676 -55.92 -0.09 9.77
C ARG A 676 -56.11 0.31 11.22
N VAL A 677 -55.97 1.58 11.54
CA VAL A 677 -56.22 2.08 12.92
C VAL A 677 -57.71 1.97 13.28
N ARG A 678 -58.63 2.26 12.34
CA ARG A 678 -60.06 2.01 12.51
C ARG A 678 -60.33 0.54 12.85
N GLU A 679 -59.67 -0.40 12.18
CA GLU A 679 -59.79 -1.84 12.43
C GLU A 679 -59.28 -2.21 13.83
N VAL A 680 -58.17 -1.63 14.30
CA VAL A 680 -57.67 -1.81 15.68
C VAL A 680 -58.74 -1.41 16.70
N PHE A 681 -59.26 -0.17 16.61
CA PHE A 681 -60.28 0.30 17.54
C PHE A 681 -61.55 -0.55 17.44
N SER A 682 -62.04 -0.87 16.24
CA SER A 682 -63.19 -1.69 16.02
C SER A 682 -63.10 -3.07 16.69
N ASN A 683 -61.93 -3.75 16.52
CA ASN A 683 -61.70 -5.06 17.12
C ASN A 683 -61.63 -4.99 18.65
N LEU A 684 -60.92 -3.99 19.22
CA LEU A 684 -60.78 -3.86 20.67
C LEU A 684 -62.13 -3.50 21.35
N ILE A 685 -62.86 -2.56 20.78
CA ILE A 685 -64.19 -2.15 21.30
C ILE A 685 -65.16 -3.29 21.15
N THR A 686 -65.24 -3.98 20.03
CA THR A 686 -66.15 -5.13 19.85
C THR A 686 -65.82 -6.23 20.86
N ASN A 687 -64.58 -6.51 21.18
CA ASN A 687 -64.17 -7.46 22.23
C ASN A 687 -64.66 -6.97 23.63
N ALA A 688 -64.49 -5.68 23.94
CA ALA A 688 -64.89 -5.08 25.20
C ALA A 688 -66.39 -5.13 25.40
N ILE A 689 -67.19 -4.97 24.32
CA ILE A 689 -68.69 -5.11 24.37
C ILE A 689 -69.05 -6.58 24.58
N LYS A 690 -68.41 -7.49 23.85
CA LYS A 690 -68.71 -8.91 23.78
C LYS A 690 -68.41 -9.66 25.08
N TYR A 691 -67.31 -9.38 25.71
CA TYR A 691 -66.83 -10.08 26.92
C TYR A 691 -67.15 -9.29 28.21
N ASN A 692 -68.27 -8.63 28.22
CA ASN A 692 -68.75 -7.80 29.36
C ASN A 692 -70.08 -8.30 29.84
N ASP A 693 -70.17 -8.80 31.06
CA ASP A 693 -71.38 -9.26 31.74
C ASP A 693 -71.71 -8.44 32.98
N ALA A 694 -70.99 -7.33 33.20
CA ALA A 694 -71.21 -6.43 34.30
C ALA A 694 -72.67 -5.85 34.29
N PRO A 695 -73.24 -5.54 35.43
CA PRO A 695 -74.60 -4.94 35.51
C PRO A 695 -74.69 -3.55 34.84
N LEU A 696 -73.57 -2.77 34.94
CA LEU A 696 -73.42 -1.49 34.27
C LEU A 696 -72.16 -1.64 33.42
N LYS A 697 -72.39 -1.84 32.13
CA LYS A 697 -71.25 -2.07 31.15
C LYS A 697 -70.71 -0.76 30.65
N TRP A 698 -69.39 -0.62 30.67
CA TRP A 698 -68.70 0.54 30.09
C TRP A 698 -67.35 0.15 29.41
N VAL A 699 -66.97 0.97 28.43
CA VAL A 699 -65.73 0.92 27.80
C VAL A 699 -65.11 2.32 27.79
N GLU A 700 -63.92 2.45 28.34
CA GLU A 700 -63.16 3.70 28.41
C GLU A 700 -62.00 3.70 27.43
N ILE A 701 -61.88 4.76 26.65
CA ILE A 701 -60.84 4.94 25.66
C ILE A 701 -60.00 6.18 26.03
N GLY A 702 -58.70 6.02 26.08
CA GLY A 702 -57.78 7.09 26.46
C GLY A 702 -56.39 6.92 25.89
N TYR A 703 -55.52 7.83 26.27
CA TYR A 703 -54.09 7.75 25.94
C TYR A 703 -53.25 8.42 27.04
N THR A 704 -51.98 8.06 27.06
CA THR A 704 -50.95 8.68 27.92
C THR A 704 -49.79 9.10 27.07
N PRO A 705 -49.37 10.39 27.07
CA PRO A 705 -48.13 10.82 26.41
C PRO A 705 -46.94 10.34 27.21
N VAL A 706 -45.93 9.82 26.51
CA VAL A 706 -44.65 9.32 27.08
C VAL A 706 -43.50 10.01 26.36
N ILE A 707 -42.51 10.46 27.14
CA ILE A 707 -41.29 11.06 26.58
C ILE A 707 -40.23 9.96 26.44
N GLY A 708 -39.77 9.71 25.21
CA GLY A 708 -38.69 8.75 24.92
C GLY A 708 -37.32 9.27 25.38
N THR A 709 -36.36 8.38 25.46
CA THR A 709 -34.97 8.70 25.81
C THR A 709 -34.32 9.71 24.88
N ASP A 710 -34.84 9.83 23.65
CA ASP A 710 -34.36 10.80 22.63
C ASP A 710 -35.13 12.16 22.72
N GLY A 711 -35.97 12.35 23.73
CA GLY A 711 -36.72 13.56 23.91
C GLY A 711 -37.98 13.67 23.03
N SER A 712 -38.31 12.68 22.20
CA SER A 712 -39.54 12.65 21.39
C SER A 712 -40.74 12.21 22.23
N THR A 713 -41.95 12.75 21.93
CA THR A 713 -43.18 12.35 22.60
C THR A 713 -43.91 11.33 21.74
N PHE A 714 -44.26 10.19 22.31
CA PHE A 714 -45.11 9.19 21.70
C PHE A 714 -46.35 8.90 22.57
N TYR A 715 -47.36 8.24 22.02
CA TYR A 715 -48.62 8.03 22.67
C TYR A 715 -48.88 6.54 22.94
N VAL A 716 -49.21 6.20 24.20
CA VAL A 716 -49.68 4.87 24.59
C VAL A 716 -51.20 4.95 24.72
N PHE A 717 -51.91 4.31 23.80
CA PHE A 717 -53.38 4.25 23.78
C PHE A 717 -53.90 3.14 24.69
N SER A 718 -55.09 3.32 25.26
CA SER A 718 -55.77 2.35 26.11
C SER A 718 -57.22 2.18 25.71
N VAL A 719 -57.69 0.92 25.71
CA VAL A 719 -59.10 0.54 25.63
C VAL A 719 -59.39 -0.34 26.82
N ARG A 720 -60.14 0.16 27.76
CA ARG A 720 -60.48 -0.48 29.05
C ARG A 720 -61.91 -0.84 29.13
N ASP A 721 -62.19 -2.04 29.58
CA ASP A 721 -63.57 -2.51 29.89
C ASP A 721 -63.65 -2.95 31.36
N ASN A 722 -64.90 -3.10 31.85
CA ASN A 722 -65.23 -3.68 33.16
C ASN A 722 -65.87 -5.06 33.04
N GLY A 723 -65.42 -5.83 32.02
CA GLY A 723 -65.98 -7.15 31.74
C GLY A 723 -65.32 -8.27 32.56
N ILE A 724 -65.40 -9.50 32.05
CA ILE A 724 -65.04 -10.73 32.76
C ILE A 724 -63.54 -10.84 33.07
N GLY A 725 -62.70 -10.10 32.38
CA GLY A 725 -61.24 -10.18 32.48
C GLY A 725 -60.60 -11.41 31.81
N VAL A 726 -59.28 -11.45 31.78
CA VAL A 726 -58.45 -12.49 31.18
C VAL A 726 -57.49 -13.09 32.21
N PRO A 727 -57.55 -14.40 32.47
CA PRO A 727 -56.59 -15.06 33.38
C PRO A 727 -55.16 -14.85 32.99
N GLU A 728 -54.27 -14.66 33.95
CA GLU A 728 -52.82 -14.34 33.73
C GLU A 728 -52.14 -15.33 32.77
N GLN A 729 -52.37 -16.61 32.95
CA GLN A 729 -51.86 -17.72 32.13
C GLN A 729 -52.26 -17.63 30.63
N HIS A 730 -53.24 -16.82 30.30
CA HIS A 730 -53.79 -16.69 28.94
C HIS A 730 -53.46 -15.33 28.28
N GLN A 731 -52.94 -14.36 29.00
CA GLN A 731 -52.72 -13.00 28.51
C GLN A 731 -51.77 -12.92 27.30
N GLU A 732 -50.79 -13.80 27.20
CA GLU A 732 -49.92 -13.91 26.00
C GLU A 732 -50.57 -14.74 24.88
N THR A 733 -51.35 -15.78 25.24
CA THR A 733 -51.88 -16.72 24.26
C THR A 733 -53.06 -16.20 23.48
N ILE A 734 -53.81 -15.15 23.97
CA ILE A 734 -54.97 -14.59 23.26
C ILE A 734 -54.62 -13.87 21.95
N PHE A 735 -53.35 -13.53 21.75
CA PHE A 735 -52.85 -12.98 20.49
C PHE A 735 -52.48 -14.04 19.46
N ARG A 736 -52.54 -15.34 19.80
CA ARG A 736 -52.33 -16.45 18.84
C ARG A 736 -53.55 -16.64 17.96
N ILE A 737 -53.36 -16.86 16.69
CA ILE A 737 -54.42 -17.06 15.70
C ILE A 737 -55.33 -18.22 16.08
N PHE A 738 -56.69 -18.01 15.98
CA PHE A 738 -57.74 -19.00 16.28
C PHE A 738 -57.79 -19.46 17.74
N LYS A 739 -57.08 -18.79 18.65
CA LYS A 739 -57.13 -19.10 20.08
C LYS A 739 -58.34 -18.39 20.74
N ARG A 740 -59.15 -19.15 21.54
CA ARG A 740 -60.26 -18.61 22.32
C ARG A 740 -60.17 -19.17 23.74
N LEU A 741 -60.70 -18.39 24.72
CA LEU A 741 -60.70 -18.77 26.13
C LEU A 741 -62.04 -19.35 26.59
N HIS A 742 -63.16 -18.98 25.95
CA HIS A 742 -64.52 -19.36 26.30
C HIS A 742 -65.12 -20.32 25.27
N GLY A 743 -66.16 -21.06 25.72
CA GLY A 743 -66.89 -22.03 24.93
C GLY A 743 -67.51 -21.48 23.67
N ARG A 744 -68.07 -22.36 22.82
CA ARG A 744 -68.59 -21.97 21.51
C ARG A 744 -69.89 -21.11 21.57
N ASP A 745 -70.67 -21.36 22.57
CA ASP A 745 -72.01 -20.78 22.74
C ASP A 745 -72.03 -19.64 23.79
N GLU A 746 -70.93 -19.40 24.44
CA GLU A 746 -70.68 -18.31 25.33
C GLU A 746 -70.28 -17.03 24.58
N TYR A 747 -70.82 -15.90 24.95
CA TYR A 747 -70.47 -14.58 24.45
C TYR A 747 -70.62 -14.40 22.93
N GLY A 748 -71.55 -14.98 22.25
CA GLY A 748 -71.91 -14.68 20.86
C GLY A 748 -71.00 -15.11 19.77
N GLY A 749 -70.16 -16.12 19.99
CA GLY A 749 -69.33 -16.72 18.93
C GLY A 749 -68.15 -15.89 18.49
N GLY A 750 -67.44 -16.27 17.38
CA GLY A 750 -66.32 -15.55 16.77
C GLY A 750 -65.12 -16.47 16.43
N VAL A 751 -64.33 -16.09 15.43
CA VAL A 751 -63.28 -16.94 14.84
C VAL A 751 -61.98 -16.97 15.68
N GLY A 752 -61.75 -15.98 16.53
CA GLY A 752 -60.48 -15.85 17.32
C GLY A 752 -59.33 -15.28 16.55
N ALA A 753 -59.56 -14.51 15.49
CA ALA A 753 -58.51 -13.91 14.67
C ALA A 753 -58.33 -12.39 14.93
N GLY A 754 -59.31 -11.69 15.49
CA GLY A 754 -59.33 -10.24 15.64
C GLY A 754 -58.14 -9.69 16.42
N LEU A 755 -57.80 -10.25 17.58
CA LEU A 755 -56.64 -9.79 18.37
C LEU A 755 -55.29 -10.07 17.68
N THR A 756 -55.18 -11.17 16.95
CA THR A 756 -53.98 -11.48 16.17
C THR A 756 -53.77 -10.49 15.01
N ILE A 757 -54.91 -10.14 14.33
CA ILE A 757 -54.90 -9.10 13.27
C ILE A 757 -54.55 -7.74 13.86
N THR A 758 -55.17 -7.38 14.98
CA THR A 758 -54.84 -6.13 15.71
C THR A 758 -53.38 -6.05 16.06
N LYS A 759 -52.79 -7.14 16.61
CA LYS A 759 -51.35 -7.20 16.91
C LYS A 759 -50.51 -7.00 15.64
N LYS A 760 -50.85 -7.65 14.54
CA LYS A 760 -50.15 -7.52 13.27
C LYS A 760 -50.21 -6.10 12.68
N ILE A 761 -51.37 -5.43 12.81
CA ILE A 761 -51.55 -4.04 12.40
C ILE A 761 -50.61 -3.13 13.21
N VAL A 762 -50.66 -3.26 14.54
CA VAL A 762 -49.86 -2.46 15.47
C VAL A 762 -48.36 -2.67 15.20
N GLU A 763 -47.89 -3.93 15.07
CA GLU A 763 -46.49 -4.25 14.73
C GLU A 763 -46.06 -3.67 13.39
N ARG A 764 -46.94 -3.63 12.39
CA ARG A 764 -46.65 -3.02 11.07
C ARG A 764 -46.53 -1.49 11.14
N HIS A 765 -47.20 -0.86 12.10
CA HIS A 765 -47.02 0.57 12.40
C HIS A 765 -45.74 0.86 13.23
N GLY A 766 -44.93 -0.18 13.56
CA GLY A 766 -43.75 -0.04 14.41
C GLY A 766 -44.07 0.00 15.90
N GLY A 767 -45.34 -0.24 16.28
CA GLY A 767 -45.81 -0.21 17.65
C GLY A 767 -45.80 -1.56 18.35
N ALA A 768 -46.25 -1.57 19.59
CA ALA A 768 -46.46 -2.76 20.42
C ALA A 768 -47.86 -2.78 21.00
N ILE A 769 -48.45 -3.97 21.27
CA ILE A 769 -49.74 -4.17 21.95
C ILE A 769 -49.53 -5.16 23.10
N TRP A 770 -50.13 -4.83 24.25
CA TRP A 770 -50.16 -5.66 25.45
C TRP A 770 -51.46 -5.43 26.23
N LEU A 771 -51.66 -6.14 27.32
CA LEU A 771 -52.85 -5.95 28.18
C LEU A 771 -52.49 -6.09 29.66
N THR A 772 -53.36 -5.49 30.47
CA THR A 772 -53.44 -5.73 31.91
C THR A 772 -54.88 -6.14 32.23
N SER A 773 -55.08 -7.24 32.94
CA SER A 773 -56.43 -7.76 33.22
C SER A 773 -56.43 -8.55 34.51
N ARG A 774 -57.61 -8.49 35.18
CA ARG A 774 -57.94 -9.34 36.32
C ARG A 774 -59.33 -9.89 36.14
N ILE A 775 -59.56 -11.16 36.56
CA ILE A 775 -60.86 -11.82 36.47
C ILE A 775 -61.82 -11.06 37.31
N GLY A 776 -63.00 -10.66 36.70
CA GLY A 776 -64.06 -9.94 37.34
C GLY A 776 -63.90 -8.42 37.54
N GLU A 777 -62.68 -7.89 37.17
CA GLU A 777 -62.37 -6.45 37.23
C GLU A 777 -62.31 -5.80 35.83
N GLY A 778 -62.27 -6.61 34.76
CA GLY A 778 -62.16 -6.17 33.36
C GLY A 778 -60.78 -6.27 32.76
N THR A 779 -60.61 -5.71 31.55
CA THR A 779 -59.40 -5.75 30.77
C THR A 779 -59.02 -4.35 30.27
N THR A 780 -57.73 -4.03 30.26
CA THR A 780 -57.20 -2.85 29.56
C THR A 780 -56.22 -3.30 28.51
N PHE A 781 -56.51 -3.07 27.24
CA PHE A 781 -55.58 -3.22 26.15
C PHE A 781 -54.80 -1.92 25.96
N TRP A 782 -53.47 -2.05 25.86
CA TRP A 782 -52.55 -0.96 25.63
C TRP A 782 -51.89 -1.15 24.28
N PHE A 783 -51.68 -0.09 23.49
CA PHE A 783 -50.96 -0.17 22.23
C PHE A 783 -50.31 1.17 21.85
N THR A 784 -49.28 1.10 21.03
CA THR A 784 -48.63 2.24 20.38
C THR A 784 -48.72 2.10 18.86
N LEU A 785 -48.62 3.21 18.12
CA LEU A 785 -48.67 3.21 16.64
C LEU A 785 -47.35 3.66 16.01
N ASP A 786 -46.33 3.98 16.81
CA ASP A 786 -44.99 4.33 16.43
C ASP A 786 -44.01 3.85 17.51
N ARG A 787 -42.81 3.45 17.13
CA ARG A 787 -41.68 2.98 17.95
C ARG A 787 -41.93 1.79 18.89
N VAL A 788 -41.04 0.78 18.71
CA VAL A 788 -40.71 -0.23 19.71
C VAL A 788 -39.27 0.05 20.15
N ASP A 789 -39.08 0.94 21.12
CA ASP A 789 -37.78 1.05 21.79
C ASP A 789 -37.73 0.15 23.04
N ALA A 790 -36.49 -0.25 23.42
CA ALA A 790 -36.19 -1.07 24.60
C ALA A 790 -36.81 -0.52 25.89
N ASP A 791 -37.17 0.76 25.91
CA ASP A 791 -37.83 1.44 27.05
C ASP A 791 -39.28 1.01 27.29
N LEU A 792 -40.01 0.49 26.28
CA LEU A 792 -41.35 -0.04 26.48
C LEU A 792 -41.38 -1.32 27.33
N GLN A 793 -40.28 -2.10 27.35
CA GLN A 793 -40.18 -3.24 28.28
C GLN A 793 -39.98 -2.77 29.73
N ALA A 794 -39.36 -1.65 29.95
CA ALA A 794 -39.25 -1.03 31.27
C ALA A 794 -40.61 -0.41 31.71
N PHE A 795 -41.35 0.20 30.76
CA PHE A 795 -42.69 0.78 31.04
C PHE A 795 -43.71 -0.30 31.38
N GLY A 796 -43.71 -1.45 30.69
CA GLY A 796 -44.56 -2.60 30.99
C GLY A 796 -44.35 -3.20 32.38
N ARG A 797 -43.17 -3.03 32.98
CA ARG A 797 -42.82 -3.45 34.36
C ARG A 797 -43.08 -2.35 35.42
N SER A 798 -43.24 -1.11 34.98
CA SER A 798 -43.38 0.07 35.85
C SER A 798 -44.80 0.71 35.85
N ILE A 799 -45.81 0.02 35.29
CA ILE A 799 -47.20 0.52 35.41
C ILE A 799 -47.54 0.60 36.90
N PRO A 800 -47.82 1.82 37.45
CA PRO A 800 -48.25 1.93 38.84
C PRO A 800 -49.46 1.03 39.04
N LYS A 801 -49.44 0.18 40.06
CA LYS A 801 -50.67 -0.40 40.56
C LYS A 801 -51.59 0.78 40.92
N VAL A 802 -52.50 1.15 40.02
CA VAL A 802 -53.46 2.20 40.28
C VAL A 802 -54.27 1.72 41.46
N SER A 803 -53.95 2.27 42.63
CA SER A 803 -54.78 2.18 43.81
C SER A 803 -56.16 2.80 43.46
N ALA A 804 -57.17 2.08 43.75
CA ALA A 804 -58.58 2.54 43.67
C ALA A 804 -58.76 3.67 44.65
N ASP A 805 -58.37 4.91 44.35
CA ASP A 805 -58.73 6.13 45.10
C ASP A 805 -58.63 7.36 44.20
N ILE A 806 -59.54 7.48 43.23
CA ILE A 806 -59.90 8.78 42.74
C ILE A 806 -61.42 8.86 43.11
N ARG A 807 -61.70 9.21 44.39
CA ARG A 807 -63.05 9.73 44.81
C ARG A 807 -63.20 11.08 44.12
N ALA A 808 -64.35 11.20 43.48
CA ALA A 808 -64.91 12.44 43.00
C ALA A 808 -64.87 13.54 44.09
N THR A 809 -64.30 14.68 43.72
CA THR A 809 -64.67 15.95 44.42
C THR A 809 -65.28 16.85 43.37
N PRO A 810 -66.34 17.66 43.84
CA PRO A 810 -67.53 18.05 43.16
C PRO A 810 -67.38 19.05 42.04
#